data_124a276353756d653a348e799234e24f
#
_entry.id   124a276353756d653a348e799234e24f
#
_cell.length_a   1.000
_cell.length_b   1.000
_cell.length_c   1.000
_cell.angle_alpha   90.00
_cell.angle_beta   90.00
_cell.angle_gamma   90.00
#
_symmetry.space_group_name_H-M   'P 1'
#
loop_
_entity.id
_entity.type
_entity.pdbx_description
1 polymer ?
#
loop_
_entity_poly.entity_id
_entity_poly.type
_entity_poly.pdbx_seq_one_letter_code
_entity_poly.pdbx_strand_id
1 'polypeptide(L)'
;MEERRNTHSQGADHSRKRRKVRPGHVAGGVVMTVFTLVLIGVCTTLMLLGIFMKYVNTSLLPTLEVRAEDYTMSQSSVVYYQDKESGQWVEFQKVHGQENRVLIDIDDMSPYLWQAAVSIEDERFFSHHGVDWKRTLGATLLTLTGSNDSYGGSTITQQMLKNMTGENQNTINRKVKEIFRALEFEKNNTKSQILELYLNMIYLGSGCGGVETAAEYYFGKSAKDLTAAESACIIAITNNPSLYNPKYERTYTRKDGTTVTPRQLNKKRQELILDKMSKVINPDTGKPYLTKEECEAAKAEPLNFTDTSGDASELVKTDGIEINNWFVEQLIKDVTTDLAQAKSISYEAAQRLVNNSGYQIYCTMDPDIQKIAEDVYADLSNLNVHSAKGHQLQSGITIMDPYTGNIVGMVGAMGPKTQNLVDNYAVQKHQVGSSIKPLTVYSAALDAGAVTPATTFDNYPVELMNNSPWPKNSPNTYTGWTMIGEGVRRSINTIAVQTVEALGVVDSYAYATEKLGLSLVPEDMAVSPLAMGGLTYGLSTVEMAAAFSAFANSGVYNSPKMYTEIRDSNGETVLKNEGETHVAMKETTAYFMNQMLTSVVNAGTGTSAKFSGMTIAGKTGTTDNSKTRYFVGYTPYYCAAVWTGYPKTNEKISASGNPAITMWKPVMQKIHEHLENKSFAKPASGLEQVTVCADSGLLCTDACRSDIRGSRAVQVTVAAGTAPTESCNLHTFVDYCTEGKCVATDSCPSSAVKQVGVLDFERTEYFKADGTRYASIATDSAKNPDKMFHLIEMKRAIGLEPTPTASGGETYPEVIGCPAHVGMTPVDPDHPGGGVDDPNDPNYSPSVDDPSGGFGDANLPDDPTGGIVIPSEVSFAAVCGDVHAYSGALRIACRAASLGHYWNEIRVQG
;
A
#
# COMPACT_ATOMS: atom_id res chain seq x y z
N MET A 1 -7.08 73.10 5.15
CA MET A 1 -6.96 74.37 5.87
C MET A 1 -5.62 74.25 6.53
N GLU A 2 -4.60 74.77 5.95
CA GLU A 2 -4.10 76.17 6.08
C GLU A 2 -3.61 76.42 7.52
N GLU A 3 -2.40 76.92 7.78
CA GLU A 3 -1.42 77.70 7.08
C GLU A 3 -0.13 77.75 7.91
N ARG A 4 0.97 77.66 7.30
CA ARG A 4 2.09 78.62 7.12
C ARG A 4 2.37 79.55 8.29
N ARG A 5 3.65 79.61 8.76
CA ARG A 5 4.57 80.66 8.36
C ARG A 5 5.96 80.65 9.03
N ASN A 6 6.93 80.81 8.19
CA ASN A 6 8.32 81.19 8.45
C ASN A 6 8.52 82.30 9.48
N THR A 7 9.70 82.36 10.15
CA THR A 7 10.69 83.36 10.01
C THR A 7 12.05 83.10 10.67
N HIS A 8 13.07 83.14 9.92
CA HIS A 8 14.43 83.78 10.14
C HIS A 8 15.18 83.61 11.47
N SER A 9 16.33 83.00 11.36
CA SER A 9 17.75 83.40 11.44
C SER A 9 18.19 84.04 12.73
N GLN A 10 19.16 83.43 13.41
CA GLN A 10 20.47 84.08 13.65
C GLN A 10 21.45 83.05 14.18
N GLY A 11 22.65 83.01 13.65
CA GLY A 11 23.71 82.12 14.06
C GLY A 11 24.29 82.46 15.41
N ALA A 12 24.64 81.44 16.14
CA ALA A 12 25.57 81.51 17.26
C ALA A 12 26.51 80.31 17.20
N ASP A 13 27.71 80.65 16.90
CA ASP A 13 28.88 79.79 16.95
C ASP A 13 29.11 79.32 18.38
N HIS A 14 28.89 77.99 18.65
CA HIS A 14 29.30 77.31 19.89
C HIS A 14 30.31 76.24 19.60
N SER A 15 31.59 76.61 19.67
CA SER A 15 32.72 75.72 19.81
C SER A 15 32.48 74.66 20.82
N ARG A 16 32.16 73.42 20.40
CA ARG A 16 32.11 72.21 21.25
C ARG A 16 33.53 71.89 21.72
N LYS A 17 33.86 72.28 22.99
CA LYS A 17 34.99 71.69 23.71
C LYS A 17 34.86 70.16 23.79
N ARG A 18 35.72 69.46 23.04
CA ARG A 18 35.92 68.04 23.19
C ARG A 18 36.37 67.71 24.61
N ARG A 19 35.47 67.13 25.46
CA ARG A 19 35.83 66.59 26.73
C ARG A 19 36.78 65.42 26.47
N LYS A 20 38.02 65.47 26.90
CA LYS A 20 38.95 64.36 26.95
C LYS A 20 38.40 63.38 27.93
N VAL A 21 37.87 62.25 27.38
CA VAL A 21 37.47 61.08 28.18
C VAL A 21 38.75 60.47 28.77
N ARG A 22 38.81 60.36 30.09
CA ARG A 22 39.95 59.73 30.78
C ARG A 22 39.99 58.24 30.43
N PRO A 23 41.12 57.65 30.04
CA PRO A 23 41.24 56.24 29.59
C PRO A 23 40.71 55.19 30.60
N GLY A 24 40.71 55.49 31.89
CA GLY A 24 40.24 54.60 32.94
C GLY A 24 38.71 54.37 32.94
N HIS A 25 37.88 55.31 32.47
CA HIS A 25 36.42 55.12 32.40
C HIS A 25 35.97 54.31 31.20
N VAL A 26 36.73 54.32 30.10
CA VAL A 26 36.43 53.47 28.91
C VAL A 26 36.79 51.99 29.20
N ALA A 27 37.92 51.76 29.85
CA ALA A 27 38.34 50.43 30.21
C ALA A 27 37.35 49.80 31.24
N GLY A 28 36.89 50.57 32.24
CA GLY A 28 35.89 50.11 33.19
C GLY A 28 34.52 49.78 32.56
N GLY A 29 34.11 50.61 31.56
CA GLY A 29 32.86 50.37 30.80
C GLY A 29 32.93 49.08 29.97
N VAL A 30 34.04 48.84 29.28
CA VAL A 30 34.25 47.62 28.47
C VAL A 30 34.26 46.38 29.35
N VAL A 31 34.98 46.41 30.48
CA VAL A 31 35.00 45.27 31.44
C VAL A 31 33.60 45.01 32.01
N MET A 32 32.83 46.04 32.34
CA MET A 32 31.45 45.89 32.86
C MET A 32 30.51 45.34 31.78
N THR A 33 30.65 45.77 30.54
CA THR A 33 29.85 45.24 29.42
C THR A 33 30.18 43.77 29.13
N VAL A 34 31.45 43.38 29.16
CA VAL A 34 31.87 41.98 29.01
C VAL A 34 31.34 41.12 30.15
N PHE A 35 31.47 41.64 31.39
CA PHE A 35 30.92 40.95 32.58
C PHE A 35 29.41 40.77 32.49
N THR A 36 28.67 41.79 32.05
CA THR A 36 27.20 41.71 31.87
C THR A 36 26.83 40.70 30.78
N LEU A 37 27.53 40.69 29.63
CA LEU A 37 27.32 39.70 28.57
C LEU A 37 27.60 38.27 29.06
N VAL A 38 28.67 38.05 29.81
CA VAL A 38 28.98 36.77 30.41
C VAL A 38 27.90 36.35 31.41
N LEU A 39 27.46 37.30 32.26
CA LEU A 39 26.38 37.01 33.21
C LEU A 39 25.06 36.68 32.54
N ILE A 40 24.67 37.42 31.48
CA ILE A 40 23.49 37.11 30.65
C ILE A 40 23.66 35.73 30.03
N GLY A 41 24.83 35.43 29.45
CA GLY A 41 25.12 34.08 28.87
C GLY A 41 24.95 32.97 29.91
N VAL A 42 25.49 33.14 31.12
CA VAL A 42 25.35 32.18 32.23
C VAL A 42 23.89 32.03 32.67
N CYS A 43 23.18 33.15 32.88
CA CYS A 43 21.75 33.09 33.26
C CYS A 43 20.87 32.44 32.18
N THR A 44 21.10 32.74 30.91
CA THR A 44 20.37 32.13 29.79
C THR A 44 20.66 30.63 29.74
N THR A 45 21.91 30.22 29.90
CA THR A 45 22.30 28.81 29.95
C THR A 45 21.66 28.07 31.11
N LEU A 46 21.64 28.65 32.30
CA LEU A 46 20.97 28.08 33.48
C LEU A 46 19.45 27.96 33.28
N MET A 47 18.82 28.97 32.66
CA MET A 47 17.38 28.95 32.36
C MET A 47 17.06 27.84 31.34
N LEU A 48 17.83 27.72 30.25
CA LEU A 48 17.67 26.67 29.25
C LEU A 48 17.90 25.29 29.87
N LEU A 49 18.90 25.16 30.77
CA LEU A 49 19.14 23.93 31.47
C LEU A 49 17.94 23.56 32.39
N GLY A 50 17.36 24.55 33.08
CA GLY A 50 16.17 24.34 33.91
C GLY A 50 14.94 23.89 33.11
N ILE A 51 14.70 24.51 31.97
CA ILE A 51 13.63 24.10 31.02
C ILE A 51 13.89 22.67 30.52
N PHE A 52 15.13 22.39 30.12
CA PHE A 52 15.54 21.08 29.67
C PHE A 52 15.36 20.00 30.73
N MET A 53 15.80 20.28 31.99
CA MET A 53 15.60 19.34 33.10
C MET A 53 14.12 19.13 33.42
N LYS A 54 13.30 20.15 33.33
CA LYS A 54 11.84 20.00 33.47
C LYS A 54 11.29 19.11 32.38
N TYR A 55 11.66 19.32 31.14
CA TYR A 55 11.26 18.47 30.01
C TYR A 55 11.68 17.01 30.22
N VAL A 56 12.93 16.79 30.64
CA VAL A 56 13.42 15.44 30.95
C VAL A 56 12.57 14.77 32.06
N ASN A 57 12.31 15.47 33.16
CA ASN A 57 11.58 14.86 34.30
C ASN A 57 10.09 14.63 34.00
N THR A 58 9.43 15.52 33.24
CA THR A 58 7.98 15.44 33.05
C THR A 58 7.56 14.68 31.78
N SER A 59 8.41 14.66 30.76
CA SER A 59 8.05 14.12 29.45
C SER A 59 8.95 12.99 28.97
N LEU A 60 10.23 12.99 29.39
CA LEU A 60 11.20 12.02 28.88
C LEU A 60 11.32 10.81 29.83
N LEU A 61 11.53 10.99 31.11
CA LEU A 61 11.76 9.90 32.07
C LEU A 61 10.60 8.89 32.15
N PRO A 62 9.32 9.29 32.13
CA PRO A 62 8.22 8.32 32.15
C PRO A 62 8.17 7.40 30.92
N THR A 63 8.78 7.82 29.80
CA THR A 63 8.84 7.02 28.56
C THR A 63 10.12 6.20 28.43
N LEU A 64 11.03 6.26 29.40
CA LEU A 64 12.37 5.65 29.34
C LEU A 64 12.52 4.39 30.20
N GLU A 65 11.47 3.96 30.89
CA GLU A 65 11.55 2.79 31.75
C GLU A 65 11.87 1.53 30.93
N VAL A 66 13.05 0.98 31.15
CA VAL A 66 13.51 -0.30 30.59
C VAL A 66 13.81 -1.18 31.81
N ARG A 67 13.04 -2.25 31.98
CA ARG A 67 13.23 -3.19 33.08
C ARG A 67 14.10 -4.35 32.63
N ALA A 68 15.05 -4.73 33.47
CA ALA A 68 15.88 -5.90 33.21
C ALA A 68 15.02 -7.18 33.03
N GLU A 69 13.96 -7.28 33.85
CA GLU A 69 13.06 -8.41 33.85
C GLU A 69 12.37 -8.63 32.49
N ASP A 70 12.07 -7.56 31.76
CA ASP A 70 11.47 -7.65 30.42
C ASP A 70 12.35 -8.39 29.39
N TYR A 71 13.65 -8.57 29.69
CA TYR A 71 14.63 -9.17 28.78
C TYR A 71 15.33 -10.41 29.34
N THR A 72 15.11 -10.73 30.63
CA THR A 72 15.67 -11.93 31.28
C THR A 72 14.67 -13.06 31.41
N MET A 73 13.35 -12.79 31.21
CA MET A 73 12.34 -13.83 31.24
C MET A 73 12.42 -14.67 29.97
N SER A 74 12.72 -15.94 30.13
CA SER A 74 12.72 -16.95 29.06
C SER A 74 11.38 -17.70 29.02
N GLN A 75 10.27 -16.95 29.02
CA GLN A 75 8.93 -17.55 28.95
C GLN A 75 8.32 -17.27 27.59
N SER A 76 8.06 -18.35 26.81
CA SER A 76 7.39 -18.23 25.51
C SER A 76 6.01 -17.60 25.66
N SER A 77 5.69 -16.65 24.78
CA SER A 77 4.33 -16.13 24.70
C SER A 77 3.38 -17.18 24.13
N VAL A 78 2.10 -17.02 24.39
CA VAL A 78 1.06 -17.98 24.03
C VAL A 78 -0.03 -17.29 23.24
N VAL A 79 -0.42 -17.85 22.11
CA VAL A 79 -1.57 -17.43 21.32
C VAL A 79 -2.80 -18.17 21.79
N TYR A 80 -3.87 -17.44 22.10
CA TYR A 80 -5.18 -17.96 22.48
C TYR A 80 -6.21 -17.59 21.43
N TYR A 81 -7.10 -18.50 21.08
CA TYR A 81 -8.31 -18.26 20.29
C TYR A 81 -9.57 -18.39 21.15
N GLN A 82 -10.66 -17.77 20.74
CA GLN A 82 -11.94 -17.91 21.42
C GLN A 82 -12.75 -19.05 20.80
N ASP A 83 -13.00 -20.09 21.59
CA ASP A 83 -13.84 -21.21 21.17
C ASP A 83 -15.29 -20.76 21.00
N LYS A 84 -15.89 -21.06 19.85
CA LYS A 84 -17.22 -20.59 19.48
C LYS A 84 -18.37 -21.19 20.30
N GLU A 85 -18.21 -22.43 20.76
CA GLU A 85 -19.26 -23.15 21.48
C GLU A 85 -19.29 -22.74 22.96
N SER A 86 -18.13 -22.69 23.59
CA SER A 86 -18.00 -22.37 25.01
C SER A 86 -17.80 -20.88 25.29
N GLY A 87 -17.36 -20.10 24.32
CA GLY A 87 -16.96 -18.71 24.48
C GLY A 87 -15.67 -18.52 25.29
N GLN A 88 -15.01 -19.62 25.67
CA GLN A 88 -13.77 -19.61 26.46
C GLN A 88 -12.53 -19.39 25.59
N TRP A 89 -11.51 -18.78 26.18
CA TRP A 89 -10.21 -18.67 25.56
C TRP A 89 -9.41 -19.97 25.72
N VAL A 90 -8.96 -20.52 24.62
CA VAL A 90 -8.23 -21.79 24.55
C VAL A 90 -6.84 -21.55 24.02
N GLU A 91 -5.82 -22.15 24.63
CA GLU A 91 -4.44 -22.10 24.12
C GLU A 91 -4.37 -22.75 22.73
N PHE A 92 -3.83 -22.02 21.78
CA PHE A 92 -3.65 -22.52 20.41
C PHE A 92 -2.21 -22.97 20.18
N GLN A 93 -1.23 -22.07 20.46
CA GLN A 93 0.15 -22.32 20.14
C GLN A 93 1.09 -21.44 20.98
N LYS A 94 2.26 -21.95 21.32
CA LYS A 94 3.35 -21.16 21.92
C LYS A 94 4.14 -20.45 20.84
N VAL A 95 4.47 -19.18 21.07
CA VAL A 95 5.34 -18.41 20.20
C VAL A 95 6.78 -18.70 20.60
N HIS A 96 7.49 -19.43 19.78
CA HIS A 96 8.92 -19.70 19.97
C HIS A 96 9.75 -18.67 19.23
N GLY A 97 10.73 -18.06 19.93
CA GLY A 97 11.70 -17.16 19.32
C GLY A 97 12.59 -17.91 18.33
N GLN A 98 12.75 -17.34 17.15
CA GLN A 98 13.74 -17.83 16.15
C GLN A 98 15.15 -17.31 16.42
N GLU A 99 15.39 -16.65 17.57
CA GLU A 99 16.72 -16.19 17.91
C GLU A 99 17.55 -17.36 18.45
N ASN A 100 18.65 -17.62 17.80
CA ASN A 100 19.68 -18.53 18.24
C ASN A 100 20.43 -17.90 19.42
N ARG A 101 19.77 -17.84 20.59
CA ARG A 101 20.24 -17.20 21.79
C ARG A 101 20.00 -18.11 22.98
N VAL A 102 21.11 -18.52 23.61
CA VAL A 102 21.10 -19.22 24.89
C VAL A 102 21.47 -18.22 25.96
N LEU A 103 20.56 -17.93 26.89
CA LEU A 103 20.82 -17.08 28.05
C LEU A 103 21.52 -17.90 29.12
N ILE A 104 22.60 -17.39 29.62
CA ILE A 104 23.37 -18.01 30.72
C ILE A 104 23.69 -16.97 31.82
N ASP A 105 23.75 -17.40 33.04
CA ASP A 105 24.14 -16.55 34.18
C ASP A 105 25.61 -16.13 34.03
N ILE A 106 25.99 -14.98 34.63
CA ILE A 106 27.36 -14.47 34.55
C ILE A 106 28.37 -15.44 35.19
N ASP A 107 27.92 -16.22 36.18
CA ASP A 107 28.73 -17.23 36.86
C ASP A 107 28.99 -18.48 36.01
N ASP A 108 28.21 -18.67 34.98
CA ASP A 108 28.39 -19.72 33.94
C ASP A 108 29.11 -19.20 32.72
N MET A 109 29.66 -18.00 32.75
CA MET A 109 30.54 -17.43 31.72
C MET A 109 31.99 -17.47 32.14
N SER A 110 32.90 -17.70 31.20
CA SER A 110 34.35 -17.51 31.47
C SER A 110 34.58 -16.06 31.92
N PRO A 111 35.27 -15.82 33.00
CA PRO A 111 35.56 -14.46 33.49
C PRO A 111 36.32 -13.62 32.44
N TYR A 112 37.05 -14.26 31.55
CA TYR A 112 37.77 -13.58 30.48
C TYR A 112 36.88 -12.89 29.47
N LEU A 113 35.59 -13.29 29.35
CA LEU A 113 34.62 -12.64 28.45
C LEU A 113 34.30 -11.23 28.91
N TRP A 114 33.83 -11.07 30.15
CA TRP A 114 33.52 -9.75 30.68
C TRP A 114 34.75 -8.89 30.88
N GLN A 115 35.90 -9.50 31.29
CA GLN A 115 37.19 -8.80 31.40
C GLN A 115 37.65 -8.25 30.05
N ALA A 116 37.55 -9.02 28.99
CA ALA A 116 37.83 -8.58 27.62
C ALA A 116 36.88 -7.45 27.18
N ALA A 117 35.58 -7.59 27.43
CA ALA A 117 34.58 -6.58 27.12
C ALA A 117 34.85 -5.26 27.83
N VAL A 118 35.05 -5.32 29.14
CA VAL A 118 35.39 -4.14 29.96
C VAL A 118 36.69 -3.50 29.48
N SER A 119 37.72 -4.30 29.21
CA SER A 119 39.03 -3.79 28.80
C SER A 119 39.02 -3.04 27.46
N ILE A 120 38.18 -3.45 26.50
CA ILE A 120 38.18 -2.84 25.17
C ILE A 120 37.07 -1.79 25.01
N GLU A 121 35.90 -2.05 25.55
CA GLU A 121 34.72 -1.19 25.35
C GLU A 121 34.61 -0.10 26.44
N ASP A 122 34.95 -0.42 27.72
CA ASP A 122 34.68 0.49 28.84
C ASP A 122 35.61 0.25 30.02
N GLU A 123 36.89 0.61 29.89
CA GLU A 123 37.94 0.36 30.90
C GLU A 123 37.66 0.93 32.29
N ARG A 124 36.75 1.85 32.41
CA ARG A 124 36.30 2.49 33.65
C ARG A 124 34.88 2.08 34.08
N PHE A 125 34.37 0.99 33.55
CA PHE A 125 33.00 0.52 33.77
C PHE A 125 32.62 0.49 35.25
N PHE A 126 33.51 0.01 36.14
CA PHE A 126 33.24 -0.09 37.56
C PHE A 126 33.37 1.26 38.35
N SER A 127 33.84 2.33 37.70
CA SER A 127 34.08 3.62 38.29
C SER A 127 33.09 4.72 37.97
N HIS A 128 32.11 4.47 37.08
CA HIS A 128 31.06 5.40 36.72
C HIS A 128 29.66 4.78 36.90
N HIS A 129 28.61 5.61 36.85
CA HIS A 129 27.21 5.21 36.98
C HIS A 129 26.45 5.43 35.64
N GLY A 130 26.58 4.48 34.75
CA GLY A 130 25.86 4.46 33.44
C GLY A 130 26.57 5.27 32.34
N VAL A 131 27.20 6.37 32.66
CA VAL A 131 27.83 7.30 31.73
C VAL A 131 29.24 7.69 32.18
N ASP A 132 30.24 7.49 31.35
CA ASP A 132 31.57 8.02 31.54
C ASP A 132 31.65 9.46 30.96
N TRP A 133 31.44 10.43 31.83
CA TRP A 133 31.44 11.85 31.47
C TRP A 133 32.76 12.35 30.89
N LYS A 134 33.90 11.83 31.35
CA LYS A 134 35.21 12.20 30.76
C LYS A 134 35.31 11.78 29.31
N ARG A 135 34.93 10.53 29.02
CA ARG A 135 34.95 9.97 27.67
C ARG A 135 33.89 10.62 26.76
N THR A 136 32.67 10.82 27.26
CA THR A 136 31.57 11.45 26.53
C THR A 136 31.89 12.89 26.13
N LEU A 137 32.42 13.72 27.08
CA LEU A 137 32.79 15.09 26.76
C LEU A 137 34.01 15.15 25.82
N GLY A 138 34.98 14.26 25.97
CA GLY A 138 36.13 14.16 25.04
C GLY A 138 35.70 13.82 23.63
N ALA A 139 34.84 12.83 23.46
CA ALA A 139 34.27 12.44 22.15
C ALA A 139 33.45 13.56 21.52
N THR A 140 32.63 14.27 22.31
CA THR A 140 31.83 15.40 21.83
C THR A 140 32.73 16.56 21.35
N LEU A 141 33.78 16.87 22.07
CA LEU A 141 34.74 17.93 21.70
C LEU A 141 35.48 17.58 20.41
N LEU A 142 35.92 16.33 20.25
CA LEU A 142 36.58 15.85 19.04
C LEU A 142 35.66 15.90 17.81
N THR A 143 34.40 15.55 17.99
CA THR A 143 33.39 15.66 16.93
C THR A 143 33.17 17.11 16.50
N LEU A 144 33.13 18.05 17.46
CA LEU A 144 32.96 19.48 17.18
C LEU A 144 34.21 20.09 16.50
N THR A 145 35.40 19.53 16.73
CA THR A 145 36.66 20.01 16.14
C THR A 145 36.98 19.37 14.80
N GLY A 146 36.10 18.48 14.27
CA GLY A 146 36.27 17.86 12.96
C GLY A 146 37.39 16.81 12.88
N SER A 147 37.88 16.31 14.01
CA SER A 147 38.88 15.24 14.06
C SER A 147 38.23 13.90 13.67
N ASN A 148 38.81 13.21 12.68
CA ASN A 148 38.34 11.90 12.20
C ASN A 148 38.71 10.74 13.14
N ASP A 149 39.29 10.99 14.30
CA ASP A 149 39.58 9.97 15.30
C ASP A 149 38.30 9.63 16.07
N SER A 150 37.58 8.63 15.60
CA SER A 150 36.37 8.10 16.25
C SER A 150 36.73 7.38 17.55
N TYR A 151 36.92 8.10 18.62
CA TYR A 151 36.94 7.54 19.97
C TYR A 151 35.50 7.18 20.33
N GLY A 152 35.20 5.89 20.44
CA GLY A 152 33.89 5.42 20.89
C GLY A 152 33.55 5.97 22.29
N GLY A 153 32.60 6.91 22.36
CA GLY A 153 32.27 7.60 23.62
C GLY A 153 31.17 6.91 24.44
N SER A 154 30.63 5.77 24.02
CA SER A 154 29.56 5.06 24.72
C SER A 154 30.10 4.04 25.72
N THR A 155 29.41 3.90 26.86
CA THR A 155 29.70 2.90 27.91
C THR A 155 29.08 1.55 27.56
N ILE A 156 29.47 0.47 28.25
CA ILE A 156 28.82 -0.86 28.12
C ILE A 156 27.31 -0.74 28.41
N THR A 157 26.92 -0.03 29.47
CA THR A 157 25.50 0.20 29.79
C THR A 157 24.74 0.90 28.65
N GLN A 158 25.36 1.91 28.04
CA GLN A 158 24.74 2.58 26.88
C GLN A 158 24.65 1.67 25.65
N GLN A 159 25.67 0.85 25.40
CA GLN A 159 25.63 -0.10 24.27
C GLN A 159 24.61 -1.20 24.51
N MET A 160 24.54 -1.72 25.75
CA MET A 160 23.52 -2.70 26.14
C MET A 160 22.10 -2.15 25.91
N LEU A 161 21.79 -0.98 26.45
CA LEU A 161 20.47 -0.35 26.29
C LEU A 161 20.16 -0.03 24.83
N LYS A 162 21.14 0.39 24.05
CA LYS A 162 20.98 0.54 22.60
C LYS A 162 20.60 -0.79 21.94
N ASN A 163 21.25 -1.89 22.31
CA ASN A 163 20.93 -3.22 21.78
C ASN A 163 19.57 -3.73 22.28
N MET A 164 19.18 -3.41 23.52
CA MET A 164 17.87 -3.74 24.09
C MET A 164 16.74 -2.99 23.36
N THR A 165 16.90 -1.68 23.16
CA THR A 165 15.86 -0.83 22.53
C THR A 165 15.91 -0.85 21.00
N GLY A 166 17.01 -1.34 20.39
CA GLY A 166 17.23 -1.37 18.94
C GLY A 166 17.32 0.02 18.29
N GLU A 167 17.40 1.10 19.06
CA GLU A 167 17.47 2.46 18.52
C GLU A 167 18.82 2.74 17.87
N ASN A 168 18.93 2.54 16.55
CA ASN A 168 20.19 2.70 15.80
C ASN A 168 20.35 4.05 15.09
N GLN A 169 19.37 4.97 15.19
CA GLN A 169 19.42 6.27 14.51
C GLN A 169 20.51 7.18 15.09
N ASN A 170 21.29 7.84 14.21
CA ASN A 170 22.33 8.80 14.62
C ASN A 170 21.74 10.20 14.86
N THR A 171 20.92 10.37 15.91
CA THR A 171 20.31 11.65 16.28
C THR A 171 20.74 12.08 17.68
N ILE A 172 20.80 13.41 17.91
CA ILE A 172 21.09 13.97 19.24
C ILE A 172 20.02 13.55 20.24
N ASN A 173 18.76 13.53 19.84
CA ASN A 173 17.65 13.15 20.72
C ASN A 173 17.80 11.69 21.20
N ARG A 174 18.14 10.76 20.32
CA ARG A 174 18.46 9.38 20.70
C ARG A 174 19.61 9.32 21.73
N LYS A 175 20.71 10.07 21.46
CA LYS A 175 21.86 10.06 22.39
C LYS A 175 21.53 10.63 23.76
N VAL A 176 20.66 11.63 23.82
CA VAL A 176 20.15 12.16 25.09
C VAL A 176 19.32 11.10 25.82
N LYS A 177 18.39 10.45 25.13
CA LYS A 177 17.59 9.34 25.71
C LYS A 177 18.49 8.21 26.24
N GLU A 178 19.48 7.80 25.46
CA GLU A 178 20.45 6.74 25.84
C GLU A 178 21.20 7.10 27.12
N ILE A 179 21.63 8.35 27.27
CA ILE A 179 22.32 8.84 28.48
C ILE A 179 21.39 8.73 29.70
N PHE A 180 20.16 9.24 29.62
CA PHE A 180 19.24 9.22 30.76
C PHE A 180 18.77 7.79 31.09
N ARG A 181 18.54 6.95 30.09
CA ARG A 181 18.27 5.52 30.31
C ARG A 181 19.42 4.82 31.04
N ALA A 182 20.65 5.08 30.65
CA ALA A 182 21.82 4.46 31.27
C ALA A 182 21.96 4.88 32.73
N LEU A 183 21.71 6.16 33.05
CA LEU A 183 21.72 6.66 34.41
C LEU A 183 20.62 6.07 35.27
N GLU A 184 19.41 5.91 34.72
CA GLU A 184 18.28 5.32 35.42
C GLU A 184 18.46 3.81 35.63
N PHE A 185 18.91 3.11 34.58
CA PHE A 185 19.08 1.66 34.61
C PHE A 185 20.12 1.23 35.66
N GLU A 186 21.23 1.95 35.81
CA GLU A 186 22.25 1.65 36.81
C GLU A 186 21.87 1.99 38.27
N LYS A 187 20.76 2.69 38.50
CA LYS A 187 20.23 2.84 39.88
C LYS A 187 19.59 1.55 40.37
N ASN A 188 19.02 0.76 39.50
CA ASN A 188 18.20 -0.40 39.81
C ASN A 188 18.90 -1.73 39.52
N ASN A 189 20.06 -1.72 38.85
CA ASN A 189 20.76 -2.92 38.41
C ASN A 189 22.23 -2.87 38.79
N THR A 190 22.78 -4.00 39.26
CA THR A 190 24.19 -4.16 39.61
C THR A 190 25.09 -4.22 38.38
N LYS A 191 26.39 -3.92 38.55
CA LYS A 191 27.36 -4.04 37.45
C LYS A 191 27.44 -5.45 36.86
N SER A 192 27.27 -6.46 37.72
CA SER A 192 27.27 -7.88 37.27
C SER A 192 26.06 -8.17 36.39
N GLN A 193 24.86 -7.76 36.79
CA GLN A 193 23.65 -7.91 35.98
C GLN A 193 23.73 -7.18 34.62
N ILE A 194 24.37 -6.00 34.60
CA ILE A 194 24.58 -5.26 33.37
C ILE A 194 25.56 -6.00 32.44
N LEU A 195 26.62 -6.58 32.95
CA LEU A 195 27.56 -7.38 32.16
C LEU A 195 26.92 -8.65 31.65
N GLU A 196 26.14 -9.34 32.48
CA GLU A 196 25.36 -10.52 32.08
C GLU A 196 24.42 -10.22 30.93
N LEU A 197 23.59 -9.18 31.05
CA LEU A 197 22.69 -8.73 30.01
C LEU A 197 23.47 -8.32 28.76
N TYR A 198 24.54 -7.57 28.88
CA TYR A 198 25.37 -7.16 27.73
C TYR A 198 25.89 -8.35 26.96
N LEU A 199 26.50 -9.32 27.62
CA LEU A 199 27.12 -10.50 27.02
C LEU A 199 26.10 -11.47 26.42
N ASN A 200 24.92 -11.56 27.02
CA ASN A 200 23.80 -12.33 26.48
C ASN A 200 23.14 -11.66 25.26
N MET A 201 23.24 -10.33 25.10
CA MET A 201 22.50 -9.58 24.09
C MET A 201 23.33 -9.11 22.91
N ILE A 202 24.65 -9.13 22.97
CA ILE A 202 25.48 -8.65 21.85
C ILE A 202 25.38 -9.59 20.65
N TYR A 203 25.33 -8.99 19.46
CA TYR A 203 25.38 -9.74 18.20
C TYR A 203 26.83 -9.99 17.78
N LEU A 204 27.16 -11.25 17.55
CA LEU A 204 28.54 -11.72 17.34
C LEU A 204 28.76 -12.32 15.94
N GLY A 205 27.91 -11.95 14.97
CA GLY A 205 28.02 -12.41 13.59
C GLY A 205 27.45 -13.81 13.36
N SER A 206 27.22 -14.19 12.11
CA SER A 206 26.72 -15.53 11.70
C SER A 206 25.49 -16.00 12.50
N GLY A 207 24.54 -15.10 12.80
CA GLY A 207 23.35 -15.45 13.57
C GLY A 207 23.57 -15.63 15.07
N CYS A 208 24.78 -15.49 15.59
CA CYS A 208 25.08 -15.65 17.02
C CYS A 208 24.58 -14.45 17.85
N GLY A 209 23.55 -14.66 18.64
CA GLY A 209 23.07 -13.77 19.68
C GLY A 209 23.60 -14.20 21.03
N GLY A 210 24.46 -13.40 21.68
CA GLY A 210 25.11 -13.72 22.96
C GLY A 210 26.34 -14.62 22.87
N VAL A 211 27.03 -14.65 24.00
CA VAL A 211 28.36 -15.30 24.07
C VAL A 211 28.30 -16.82 24.09
N GLU A 212 27.24 -17.44 24.63
CA GLU A 212 27.11 -18.90 24.66
C GLU A 212 26.96 -19.45 23.24
N THR A 213 26.03 -18.90 22.48
CA THR A 213 25.84 -19.29 21.06
C THR A 213 27.10 -19.04 20.23
N ALA A 214 27.84 -17.94 20.52
CA ALA A 214 29.09 -17.66 19.83
C ALA A 214 30.19 -18.64 20.22
N ALA A 215 30.32 -19.03 21.48
CA ALA A 215 31.28 -20.01 21.95
C ALA A 215 31.08 -21.37 21.27
N GLU A 216 29.82 -21.80 21.20
CA GLU A 216 29.45 -23.05 20.54
C GLU A 216 29.71 -22.99 19.01
N TYR A 217 29.29 -21.89 18.36
CA TYR A 217 29.48 -21.70 16.93
C TYR A 217 30.96 -21.61 16.49
N TYR A 218 31.74 -20.80 17.21
CA TYR A 218 33.13 -20.58 16.81
C TYR A 218 34.07 -21.69 17.32
N PHE A 219 33.86 -22.22 18.52
CA PHE A 219 34.80 -23.10 19.19
C PHE A 219 34.24 -24.46 19.60
N GLY A 220 32.96 -24.69 19.49
CA GLY A 220 32.31 -25.98 19.83
C GLY A 220 32.29 -26.29 21.32
N LYS A 221 32.26 -25.28 22.18
CA LYS A 221 32.25 -25.42 23.65
C LYS A 221 31.41 -24.35 24.32
N SER A 222 31.04 -24.59 25.58
CA SER A 222 30.34 -23.60 26.39
C SER A 222 31.17 -22.33 26.60
N ALA A 223 30.52 -21.18 26.75
CA ALA A 223 31.15 -19.92 27.10
C ALA A 223 31.93 -19.99 28.42
N LYS A 224 31.56 -20.89 29.32
CA LYS A 224 32.25 -21.17 30.58
C LYS A 224 33.68 -21.64 30.40
N ASP A 225 33.93 -22.45 29.33
CA ASP A 225 35.20 -23.15 29.07
C ASP A 225 36.13 -22.37 28.14
N LEU A 226 35.75 -21.12 27.75
CA LEU A 226 36.59 -20.29 26.89
C LEU A 226 37.87 -19.82 27.58
N THR A 227 38.97 -19.93 26.84
CA THR A 227 40.28 -19.37 27.26
C THR A 227 40.27 -17.84 27.11
N ALA A 228 41.30 -17.19 27.61
CA ALA A 228 41.49 -15.75 27.43
C ALA A 228 41.64 -15.37 25.94
N ALA A 229 42.33 -16.22 25.18
CA ALA A 229 42.52 -16.03 23.75
C ALA A 229 41.21 -16.13 22.95
N GLU A 230 40.38 -17.14 23.25
CA GLU A 230 39.07 -17.35 22.62
C GLU A 230 38.04 -16.29 23.01
N SER A 231 38.00 -15.93 24.29
CA SER A 231 37.17 -14.85 24.82
C SER A 231 37.47 -13.50 24.15
N ALA A 232 38.79 -13.18 24.03
CA ALA A 232 39.21 -11.97 23.31
C ALA A 232 38.88 -12.01 21.81
N CYS A 233 38.92 -13.20 21.19
CA CYS A 233 38.53 -13.42 19.79
C CYS A 233 37.02 -13.14 19.60
N ILE A 234 36.15 -13.66 20.46
CA ILE A 234 34.71 -13.43 20.41
C ILE A 234 34.40 -11.94 20.63
N ILE A 235 34.98 -11.32 21.64
CA ILE A 235 34.75 -9.88 21.92
C ILE A 235 35.32 -8.99 20.80
N ALA A 236 36.35 -9.43 20.06
CA ALA A 236 36.84 -8.68 18.91
C ALA A 236 35.77 -8.48 17.81
N ILE A 237 34.81 -9.38 17.71
CA ILE A 237 33.72 -9.33 16.70
C ILE A 237 32.75 -8.16 16.97
N THR A 238 32.53 -7.75 18.23
CA THR A 238 31.56 -6.72 18.62
C THR A 238 31.66 -5.40 17.86
N ASN A 239 32.89 -5.03 17.49
CA ASN A 239 33.15 -3.74 16.82
C ASN A 239 32.49 -3.63 15.42
N ASN A 240 32.56 -4.71 14.64
CA ASN A 240 31.93 -4.84 13.33
C ASN A 240 31.86 -6.32 12.96
N PRO A 241 30.72 -7.00 13.19
CA PRO A 241 30.57 -8.44 12.94
C PRO A 241 30.88 -8.86 11.51
N SER A 242 30.56 -8.00 10.51
CA SER A 242 30.88 -8.31 9.12
C SER A 242 32.39 -8.25 8.80
N LEU A 243 33.16 -7.45 9.54
CA LEU A 243 34.55 -7.19 9.28
C LEU A 243 35.49 -8.10 10.12
N TYR A 244 35.07 -8.43 11.34
CA TYR A 244 35.88 -9.15 12.31
C TYR A 244 35.47 -10.60 12.54
N ASN A 245 34.50 -11.15 11.79
CA ASN A 245 34.13 -12.56 11.90
C ASN A 245 35.25 -13.48 11.36
N PRO A 246 35.91 -14.29 12.21
CA PRO A 246 37.09 -15.05 11.80
C PRO A 246 36.81 -16.23 10.85
N LYS A 247 35.53 -16.59 10.66
CA LYS A 247 35.09 -17.66 9.75
C LYS A 247 34.70 -17.14 8.35
N TYR A 248 34.64 -15.81 8.13
CA TYR A 248 34.30 -15.29 6.80
C TYR A 248 35.50 -15.39 5.85
N GLU A 249 35.28 -16.02 4.71
CA GLU A 249 36.24 -16.16 3.61
C GLU A 249 36.18 -14.97 2.65
N ARG A 250 36.36 -13.75 3.18
CA ARG A 250 36.39 -12.53 2.37
C ARG A 250 37.77 -11.89 2.45
N THR A 251 38.13 -11.14 1.40
CA THR A 251 39.32 -10.29 1.39
C THR A 251 38.95 -8.84 1.24
N TYR A 252 39.57 -7.97 2.02
CA TYR A 252 39.41 -6.52 1.93
C TYR A 252 40.72 -5.89 1.46
N THR A 253 40.64 -5.03 0.46
CA THR A 253 41.82 -4.28 -0.04
C THR A 253 41.88 -2.93 0.69
N ARG A 254 42.99 -2.66 1.36
CA ARG A 254 43.28 -1.39 2.02
C ARG A 254 43.64 -0.31 1.01
N LYS A 255 43.61 0.95 1.44
CA LYS A 255 44.01 2.09 0.58
C LYS A 255 45.45 2.01 0.06
N ASP A 256 46.31 1.27 0.75
CA ASP A 256 47.70 1.02 0.36
C ASP A 256 47.86 -0.18 -0.60
N GLY A 257 46.76 -0.78 -1.04
CA GLY A 257 46.76 -1.94 -1.95
C GLY A 257 46.96 -3.29 -1.26
N THR A 258 47.19 -3.34 0.05
CA THR A 258 47.35 -4.62 0.78
C THR A 258 45.98 -5.28 1.00
N THR A 259 45.91 -6.61 0.87
CA THR A 259 44.71 -7.40 1.17
C THR A 259 44.79 -7.98 2.57
N VAL A 260 43.66 -7.96 3.27
CA VAL A 260 43.52 -8.53 4.61
C VAL A 260 42.25 -9.36 4.70
N THR A 261 42.24 -10.43 5.47
CA THR A 261 41.07 -11.26 5.74
C THR A 261 40.45 -10.85 7.07
N PRO A 262 39.13 -11.12 7.28
CA PRO A 262 38.47 -10.94 8.57
C PRO A 262 39.18 -11.64 9.72
N ARG A 263 39.72 -12.85 9.49
CA ARG A 263 40.49 -13.61 10.47
C ARG A 263 41.77 -12.87 10.88
N GLN A 264 42.49 -12.25 9.95
CA GLN A 264 43.68 -11.43 10.26
C GLN A 264 43.29 -10.14 11.03
N LEU A 265 42.18 -9.54 10.66
CA LEU A 265 41.66 -8.35 11.37
C LEU A 265 41.20 -8.70 12.80
N ASN A 266 40.51 -9.83 12.97
CA ASN A 266 40.13 -10.33 14.27
C ASN A 266 41.34 -10.60 15.15
N LYS A 267 42.33 -11.34 14.64
CA LYS A 267 43.57 -11.66 15.39
C LYS A 267 44.27 -10.38 15.88
N LYS A 268 44.42 -9.40 15.02
CA LYS A 268 45.00 -8.10 15.42
C LYS A 268 44.20 -7.39 16.52
N ARG A 269 42.87 -7.47 16.47
CA ARG A 269 42.02 -6.86 17.51
C ARG A 269 42.02 -7.69 18.80
N GLN A 270 42.05 -9.03 18.70
CA GLN A 270 42.23 -9.95 19.80
C GLN A 270 43.51 -9.63 20.60
N GLU A 271 44.65 -9.48 19.90
CA GLU A 271 45.92 -9.10 20.53
C GLU A 271 45.85 -7.75 21.26
N LEU A 272 45.16 -6.75 20.64
CA LEU A 272 44.92 -5.46 21.28
C LEU A 272 44.04 -5.59 22.55
N ILE A 273 43.03 -6.47 22.53
CA ILE A 273 42.19 -6.73 23.72
C ILE A 273 43.03 -7.36 24.83
N LEU A 274 43.82 -8.37 24.51
CA LEU A 274 44.72 -9.02 25.49
C LEU A 274 45.75 -8.03 26.08
N ASP A 275 46.33 -7.16 25.24
CA ASP A 275 47.20 -6.06 25.72
C ASP A 275 46.51 -5.10 26.67
N LYS A 276 45.23 -4.84 26.44
CA LYS A 276 44.45 -4.02 27.35
C LYS A 276 44.09 -4.75 28.63
N MET A 277 43.77 -6.04 28.60
CA MET A 277 43.52 -6.87 29.78
C MET A 277 44.76 -6.95 30.68
N SER A 278 45.95 -6.86 30.12
CA SER A 278 47.21 -6.81 30.93
C SER A 278 47.49 -5.43 31.54
N LYS A 279 46.70 -4.42 31.28
CA LYS A 279 46.87 -3.03 31.79
C LYS A 279 45.70 -2.57 32.63
N VAL A 280 44.48 -3.02 32.34
CA VAL A 280 43.28 -2.63 33.11
C VAL A 280 43.27 -3.34 34.45
N ILE A 281 43.14 -2.57 35.51
CA ILE A 281 43.21 -3.07 36.91
C ILE A 281 41.80 -3.61 37.28
N ASN A 282 41.77 -4.83 37.76
CA ASN A 282 40.63 -5.44 38.37
C ASN A 282 40.34 -4.71 39.73
N PRO A 283 39.17 -4.12 39.92
CA PRO A 283 38.85 -3.37 41.09
C PRO A 283 38.91 -4.20 42.40
N ASP A 284 38.61 -5.51 42.29
CA ASP A 284 38.53 -6.39 43.48
C ASP A 284 39.90 -6.86 43.94
N THR A 285 40.81 -7.10 43.00
CA THR A 285 42.13 -7.64 43.31
C THR A 285 43.26 -6.61 43.34
N GLY A 286 43.03 -5.43 42.77
CA GLY A 286 44.02 -4.38 42.59
C GLY A 286 45.15 -4.77 41.58
N LYS A 287 45.00 -5.86 40.81
CA LYS A 287 45.96 -6.36 39.82
C LYS A 287 45.36 -6.28 38.40
N PRO A 288 46.19 -6.27 37.34
CA PRO A 288 45.70 -6.43 35.99
C PRO A 288 44.89 -7.73 35.83
N TYR A 289 43.94 -7.76 34.85
CA TYR A 289 43.19 -8.99 34.55
C TYR A 289 44.08 -10.13 34.07
N LEU A 290 45.14 -9.81 33.31
CA LEU A 290 46.17 -10.77 32.91
C LEU A 290 47.54 -10.25 33.35
N THR A 291 48.42 -11.15 33.75
CA THR A 291 49.86 -10.85 33.85
C THR A 291 50.45 -10.70 32.41
N LYS A 292 51.66 -10.17 32.31
CA LYS A 292 52.32 -10.07 30.99
C LYS A 292 52.60 -11.43 30.38
N GLU A 293 52.95 -12.39 31.22
CA GLU A 293 53.24 -13.77 30.80
C GLU A 293 52.00 -14.47 30.29
N GLU A 294 50.84 -14.32 30.98
CA GLU A 294 49.56 -14.85 30.52
C GLU A 294 49.08 -14.16 29.26
N CYS A 295 49.26 -12.86 29.10
CA CYS A 295 48.94 -12.13 27.89
C CYS A 295 49.72 -12.65 26.65
N GLU A 296 51.05 -12.83 26.80
CA GLU A 296 51.87 -13.36 25.69
C GLU A 296 51.56 -14.83 25.41
N ALA A 297 51.25 -15.64 26.41
CA ALA A 297 50.78 -17.01 26.22
C ALA A 297 49.43 -17.05 25.46
N ALA A 298 48.47 -16.21 25.83
CA ALA A 298 47.17 -16.12 25.13
C ALA A 298 47.28 -15.59 23.70
N LYS A 299 48.21 -14.68 23.42
CA LYS A 299 48.49 -14.25 22.04
C LYS A 299 49.08 -15.37 21.19
N ALA A 300 49.92 -16.23 21.76
CA ALA A 300 50.53 -17.35 21.05
C ALA A 300 49.62 -18.57 20.91
N GLU A 301 48.51 -18.61 21.64
CA GLU A 301 47.55 -19.72 21.63
C GLU A 301 46.92 -19.89 20.25
N PRO A 302 46.93 -21.10 19.65
CA PRO A 302 46.27 -21.40 18.40
C PRO A 302 44.76 -21.45 18.61
N LEU A 303 44.00 -20.68 17.82
CA LEU A 303 42.53 -20.71 17.84
C LEU A 303 42.01 -21.79 16.89
N ASN A 304 41.36 -22.80 17.46
CA ASN A 304 40.78 -23.91 16.74
C ASN A 304 39.28 -23.66 16.48
N PHE A 305 38.93 -23.23 15.29
CA PHE A 305 37.55 -22.98 14.94
C PHE A 305 36.86 -24.26 14.47
N THR A 306 35.57 -24.39 14.76
CA THR A 306 34.74 -25.49 14.25
C THR A 306 34.64 -25.46 12.72
N ASP A 307 34.38 -26.62 12.11
CA ASP A 307 34.21 -26.75 10.65
C ASP A 307 32.77 -26.32 10.19
N THR A 308 31.92 -25.85 11.11
CA THR A 308 30.57 -25.43 10.81
C THR A 308 30.59 -24.27 9.82
N SER A 309 30.12 -24.50 8.62
CA SER A 309 29.87 -23.47 7.60
C SER A 309 28.41 -23.15 7.60
N GLY A 310 28.05 -21.87 7.50
CA GLY A 310 26.65 -21.44 7.49
C GLY A 310 26.30 -20.47 8.62
N ASP A 311 25.00 -20.25 8.84
CA ASP A 311 24.48 -19.43 9.93
C ASP A 311 24.36 -20.30 11.21
N ALA A 312 24.58 -19.70 12.37
CA ALA A 312 24.42 -20.38 13.66
C ALA A 312 22.99 -20.91 13.92
N SER A 313 22.01 -20.41 13.13
CA SER A 313 20.67 -20.99 13.13
C SER A 313 20.63 -22.47 12.72
N GLU A 314 21.67 -22.98 12.03
CA GLU A 314 21.80 -24.40 11.67
C GLU A 314 22.30 -25.28 12.84
N LEU A 315 22.90 -24.68 13.88
CA LEU A 315 23.41 -25.40 15.06
C LEU A 315 22.31 -25.75 16.08
N VAL A 316 21.24 -24.95 16.11
CA VAL A 316 20.06 -25.35 16.86
C VAL A 316 19.39 -26.43 16.04
N LYS A 317 19.53 -27.68 16.48
CA LYS A 317 18.79 -28.80 15.91
C LYS A 317 17.35 -28.39 15.75
N THR A 318 16.87 -28.37 14.50
CA THR A 318 15.50 -28.07 14.11
C THR A 318 14.46 -29.08 14.64
N ASP A 319 14.87 -29.95 15.54
CA ASP A 319 13.97 -30.88 16.23
C ASP A 319 13.08 -30.08 17.17
N GLY A 320 12.10 -29.34 16.58
CA GLY A 320 11.09 -28.65 17.36
C GLY A 320 10.74 -27.23 16.98
N ILE A 321 11.30 -26.62 15.90
CA ILE A 321 10.78 -25.34 15.41
C ILE A 321 9.41 -25.61 14.77
N GLU A 322 8.37 -25.27 15.49
CA GLU A 322 7.00 -25.36 14.98
C GLU A 322 6.83 -24.35 13.83
N ILE A 323 6.36 -24.86 12.67
CA ILE A 323 6.03 -24.01 11.54
C ILE A 323 4.71 -23.32 11.86
N ASN A 324 4.77 -22.03 12.07
CA ASN A 324 3.58 -21.22 12.29
C ASN A 324 2.66 -21.30 11.07
N ASN A 325 1.36 -21.44 11.28
CA ASN A 325 0.39 -21.27 10.22
C ASN A 325 0.43 -19.82 9.67
N TRP A 326 -0.22 -19.58 8.53
CA TRP A 326 -0.18 -18.25 7.88
C TRP A 326 -0.73 -17.13 8.76
N PHE A 327 -1.77 -17.42 9.52
CA PHE A 327 -2.39 -16.44 10.42
C PHE A 327 -1.45 -16.08 11.58
N VAL A 328 -0.94 -17.11 12.30
CA VAL A 328 -0.06 -16.89 13.47
C VAL A 328 1.21 -16.15 13.07
N GLU A 329 1.80 -16.49 11.92
CA GLU A 329 2.99 -15.77 11.46
C GLU A 329 2.71 -14.27 11.21
N GLN A 330 1.57 -13.95 10.61
CA GLN A 330 1.18 -12.55 10.40
C GLN A 330 0.80 -11.87 11.71
N LEU A 331 0.06 -12.56 12.58
CA LEU A 331 -0.28 -12.08 13.93
C LEU A 331 0.95 -11.65 14.72
N ILE A 332 2.01 -12.47 14.72
CA ILE A 332 3.27 -12.14 15.40
C ILE A 332 3.88 -10.85 14.83
N LYS A 333 3.84 -10.67 13.51
CA LYS A 333 4.33 -9.44 12.86
C LYS A 333 3.52 -8.21 13.25
N ASP A 334 2.19 -8.32 13.27
CA ASP A 334 1.30 -7.22 13.64
C ASP A 334 1.47 -6.86 15.12
N VAL A 335 1.42 -7.85 16.03
CA VAL A 335 1.67 -7.66 17.47
C VAL A 335 3.02 -7.02 17.72
N THR A 336 4.07 -7.48 17.02
CA THR A 336 5.42 -6.91 17.15
C THR A 336 5.46 -5.44 16.71
N THR A 337 4.78 -5.11 15.61
CA THR A 337 4.72 -3.75 15.08
C THR A 337 3.98 -2.81 16.03
N ASP A 338 2.81 -3.24 16.51
CA ASP A 338 1.97 -2.44 17.40
C ASP A 338 2.65 -2.24 18.78
N LEU A 339 3.30 -3.29 19.28
CA LEU A 339 4.08 -3.21 20.52
C LEU A 339 5.28 -2.28 20.39
N ALA A 340 5.99 -2.33 19.24
CA ALA A 340 7.10 -1.44 18.96
C ALA A 340 6.64 0.03 18.97
N GLN A 341 5.50 0.31 18.34
CA GLN A 341 4.91 1.64 18.32
C GLN A 341 4.45 2.09 19.73
N ALA A 342 3.71 1.25 20.43
CA ALA A 342 3.15 1.57 21.76
C ALA A 342 4.24 1.82 22.79
N LYS A 343 5.32 1.01 22.80
CA LYS A 343 6.46 1.16 23.70
C LYS A 343 7.56 2.09 23.18
N SER A 344 7.43 2.63 21.95
CA SER A 344 8.46 3.47 21.29
C SER A 344 9.85 2.80 21.24
N ILE A 345 9.89 1.52 20.95
CA ILE A 345 11.10 0.69 20.79
C ILE A 345 11.24 0.21 19.33
N SER A 346 12.39 -0.38 18.97
CA SER A 346 12.56 -0.95 17.63
C SER A 346 11.73 -2.23 17.45
N TYR A 347 11.49 -2.59 16.19
CA TYR A 347 10.82 -3.83 15.83
C TYR A 347 11.52 -5.06 16.44
N GLU A 348 12.84 -5.11 16.36
CA GLU A 348 13.65 -6.22 16.88
C GLU A 348 13.55 -6.32 18.41
N ALA A 349 13.46 -5.18 19.11
CA ALA A 349 13.25 -5.19 20.55
C ALA A 349 11.85 -5.69 20.92
N ALA A 350 10.83 -5.21 20.21
CA ALA A 350 9.46 -5.69 20.38
C ALA A 350 9.33 -7.18 20.07
N GLN A 351 10.01 -7.67 19.02
CA GLN A 351 10.00 -9.09 18.67
C GLN A 351 10.60 -9.96 19.79
N ARG A 352 11.67 -9.49 20.43
CA ARG A 352 12.23 -10.19 21.61
C ARG A 352 11.23 -10.25 22.75
N LEU A 353 10.50 -9.15 23.02
CA LEU A 353 9.46 -9.16 24.04
C LEU A 353 8.34 -10.15 23.70
N VAL A 354 7.86 -10.14 22.45
CA VAL A 354 6.82 -11.07 21.98
C VAL A 354 7.28 -12.52 22.12
N ASN A 355 8.56 -12.80 21.89
CA ASN A 355 9.07 -14.17 21.95
C ASN A 355 9.33 -14.66 23.38
N ASN A 356 9.75 -13.78 24.32
CA ASN A 356 10.39 -14.21 25.56
C ASN A 356 9.72 -13.68 26.84
N SER A 357 8.69 -12.82 26.76
CA SER A 357 8.10 -12.19 27.96
C SER A 357 6.84 -12.89 28.47
N GLY A 358 6.50 -14.06 27.96
CA GLY A 358 5.32 -14.81 28.40
C GLY A 358 3.99 -14.12 28.13
N TYR A 359 3.90 -13.34 27.05
CA TYR A 359 2.67 -12.65 26.69
C TYR A 359 1.55 -13.63 26.34
N GLN A 360 0.34 -13.28 26.74
CA GLN A 360 -0.90 -13.96 26.37
C GLN A 360 -1.55 -13.13 25.25
N ILE A 361 -1.55 -13.67 24.02
CA ILE A 361 -2.03 -12.97 22.81
C ILE A 361 -3.40 -13.52 22.46
N TYR A 362 -4.45 -12.73 22.63
CA TYR A 362 -5.84 -13.10 22.38
C TYR A 362 -6.19 -12.77 20.92
N CYS A 363 -6.07 -13.76 20.03
CA CYS A 363 -6.23 -13.58 18.60
C CYS A 363 -7.71 -13.70 18.14
N THR A 364 -7.96 -13.24 16.92
CA THR A 364 -9.28 -13.29 16.28
C THR A 364 -9.47 -14.51 15.37
N MET A 365 -8.48 -15.38 15.28
CA MET A 365 -8.51 -16.56 14.41
C MET A 365 -9.65 -17.51 14.81
N ASP A 366 -10.30 -18.02 13.77
CA ASP A 366 -11.13 -19.20 13.87
C ASP A 366 -10.33 -20.39 13.36
N PRO A 367 -9.94 -21.34 14.21
CA PRO A 367 -9.08 -22.46 13.81
C PRO A 367 -9.67 -23.33 12.70
N ASP A 368 -10.99 -23.50 12.67
CA ASP A 368 -11.67 -24.33 11.66
C ASP A 368 -11.65 -23.62 10.30
N ILE A 369 -11.94 -22.31 10.29
CA ILE A 369 -11.86 -21.49 9.07
C ILE A 369 -10.42 -21.44 8.55
N GLN A 370 -9.44 -21.23 9.44
CA GLN A 370 -8.03 -21.22 9.07
C GLN A 370 -7.60 -22.55 8.47
N LYS A 371 -7.97 -23.65 9.12
CA LYS A 371 -7.65 -24.99 8.64
C LYS A 371 -8.29 -25.28 7.27
N ILE A 372 -9.56 -24.95 7.09
CA ILE A 372 -10.25 -25.10 5.79
C ILE A 372 -9.53 -24.34 4.69
N ALA A 373 -9.12 -23.09 4.97
CA ALA A 373 -8.41 -22.27 4.00
C ALA A 373 -7.03 -22.86 3.67
N GLU A 374 -6.27 -23.28 4.66
CA GLU A 374 -4.97 -23.92 4.46
C GLU A 374 -5.05 -25.25 3.72
N ASP A 375 -6.00 -26.11 4.05
CA ASP A 375 -6.22 -27.39 3.36
C ASP A 375 -6.51 -27.17 1.85
N VAL A 376 -7.32 -26.15 1.52
CA VAL A 376 -7.61 -25.81 0.11
C VAL A 376 -6.39 -25.25 -0.61
N TYR A 377 -5.60 -24.41 0.06
CA TYR A 377 -4.41 -23.77 -0.53
C TYR A 377 -3.20 -24.71 -0.62
N ALA A 378 -3.09 -25.67 0.27
CA ALA A 378 -2.01 -26.66 0.26
C ALA A 378 -2.08 -27.57 -0.97
N ASP A 379 -3.28 -27.85 -1.48
CA ASP A 379 -3.46 -28.67 -2.68
C ASP A 379 -3.31 -27.84 -3.97
N LEU A 380 -2.15 -27.96 -4.60
CA LEU A 380 -1.84 -27.27 -5.87
C LEU A 380 -2.80 -27.65 -7.02
N SER A 381 -3.53 -28.75 -6.92
CA SER A 381 -4.49 -29.15 -7.95
C SER A 381 -5.72 -28.22 -8.00
N ASN A 382 -6.02 -27.51 -6.91
CA ASN A 382 -7.08 -26.50 -6.83
C ASN A 382 -6.79 -25.26 -7.69
N LEU A 383 -5.51 -25.00 -8.00
CA LEU A 383 -5.08 -23.91 -8.88
C LEU A 383 -3.97 -24.37 -9.85
N ASN A 384 -4.25 -25.38 -10.64
CA ASN A 384 -3.28 -25.93 -11.61
C ASN A 384 -3.15 -25.01 -12.83
N VAL A 385 -2.58 -23.80 -12.62
CA VAL A 385 -2.33 -22.81 -13.66
C VAL A 385 -0.85 -22.43 -13.63
N HIS A 386 -0.20 -22.57 -14.77
CA HIS A 386 1.22 -22.26 -14.92
C HIS A 386 1.44 -21.20 -15.98
N SER A 387 2.47 -20.38 -15.81
CA SER A 387 2.91 -19.45 -16.85
C SER A 387 3.54 -20.18 -18.05
N ALA A 388 3.77 -19.44 -19.12
CA ALA A 388 4.49 -19.97 -20.28
C ALA A 388 5.92 -20.47 -19.95
N LYS A 389 6.49 -19.99 -18.83
CA LYS A 389 7.81 -20.44 -18.33
C LYS A 389 7.72 -21.55 -17.26
N GLY A 390 6.52 -22.05 -16.99
CA GLY A 390 6.29 -23.11 -16.02
C GLY A 390 6.15 -22.66 -14.56
N HIS A 391 6.07 -21.35 -14.27
CA HIS A 391 5.85 -20.88 -12.91
C HIS A 391 4.42 -21.15 -12.45
N GLN A 392 4.28 -21.67 -11.23
CA GLN A 392 2.99 -21.88 -10.58
C GLN A 392 2.31 -20.54 -10.26
N LEU A 393 1.04 -20.38 -10.63
CA LEU A 393 0.23 -19.23 -10.25
C LEU A 393 0.09 -19.16 -8.73
N GLN A 394 0.35 -18.00 -8.14
CA GLN A 394 0.22 -17.76 -6.71
C GLN A 394 -1.13 -17.14 -6.37
N SER A 395 -1.54 -17.31 -5.11
CA SER A 395 -2.78 -16.76 -4.57
C SER A 395 -2.61 -16.43 -3.09
N GLY A 396 -3.33 -15.41 -2.63
CA GLY A 396 -3.48 -15.09 -1.21
C GLY A 396 -4.94 -14.78 -0.90
N ILE A 397 -5.42 -15.17 0.29
CA ILE A 397 -6.78 -14.94 0.78
C ILE A 397 -6.77 -14.34 2.18
N THR A 398 -7.69 -13.40 2.41
CA THR A 398 -8.07 -12.94 3.75
C THR A 398 -9.57 -13.14 3.94
N ILE A 399 -9.96 -13.73 5.07
CA ILE A 399 -11.35 -13.99 5.47
C ILE A 399 -11.63 -13.19 6.74
N MET A 400 -12.71 -12.41 6.72
CA MET A 400 -13.04 -11.43 7.76
C MET A 400 -14.49 -11.55 8.20
N ASP A 401 -14.73 -11.37 9.49
CA ASP A 401 -16.07 -11.13 10.03
C ASP A 401 -16.44 -9.64 9.79
N PRO A 402 -17.46 -9.36 8.99
CA PRO A 402 -17.82 -7.98 8.63
C PRO A 402 -18.37 -7.16 9.81
N TYR A 403 -18.85 -7.82 10.87
CA TYR A 403 -19.49 -7.14 11.99
C TYR A 403 -18.53 -6.68 13.09
N THR A 404 -17.35 -7.30 13.15
CA THR A 404 -16.35 -7.05 14.20
C THR A 404 -15.02 -6.50 13.67
N GLY A 405 -14.75 -6.64 12.36
CA GLY A 405 -13.45 -6.36 11.78
C GLY A 405 -12.41 -7.45 12.04
N ASN A 406 -12.79 -8.55 12.67
CA ASN A 406 -11.87 -9.64 12.97
C ASN A 406 -11.47 -10.39 11.70
N ILE A 407 -10.17 -10.48 11.43
CA ILE A 407 -9.64 -11.43 10.47
C ILE A 407 -9.73 -12.80 11.13
N VAL A 408 -10.53 -13.70 10.56
CA VAL A 408 -10.78 -15.03 11.11
C VAL A 408 -9.96 -16.13 10.42
N GLY A 409 -9.38 -15.81 9.24
CA GLY A 409 -8.52 -16.71 8.51
C GLY A 409 -7.71 -16.00 7.44
N MET A 410 -6.50 -16.52 7.18
CA MET A 410 -5.58 -15.96 6.19
C MET A 410 -4.66 -17.03 5.63
N VAL A 411 -4.46 -17.05 4.32
CA VAL A 411 -3.43 -17.87 3.66
C VAL A 411 -2.65 -17.02 2.67
N GLY A 412 -1.33 -17.08 2.75
CA GLY A 412 -0.44 -16.20 2.01
C GLY A 412 0.05 -16.71 0.67
N ALA A 413 0.03 -18.02 0.40
CA ALA A 413 0.52 -18.57 -0.86
C ALA A 413 -0.05 -19.96 -1.14
N MET A 414 0.06 -20.40 -2.42
CA MET A 414 -0.27 -21.75 -2.85
C MET A 414 0.80 -22.77 -2.44
N GLY A 415 0.34 -23.97 -2.12
CA GLY A 415 1.17 -25.10 -1.70
C GLY A 415 1.32 -25.19 -0.18
N PRO A 416 1.81 -26.35 0.32
CA PRO A 416 2.02 -26.55 1.75
C PRO A 416 3.09 -25.57 2.27
N LYS A 417 2.82 -24.96 3.42
CA LYS A 417 3.78 -24.08 4.11
C LYS A 417 4.81 -24.96 4.81
N THR A 418 6.04 -24.93 4.33
CA THR A 418 7.14 -25.79 4.79
C THR A 418 8.19 -25.07 5.65
N GLN A 419 8.09 -23.74 5.76
CA GLN A 419 9.00 -22.93 6.56
C GLN A 419 8.34 -21.63 7.01
N ASN A 420 8.89 -20.99 8.04
CA ASN A 420 8.48 -19.65 8.48
C ASN A 420 9.12 -18.56 7.61
N LEU A 421 8.62 -17.33 7.73
CA LEU A 421 9.10 -16.11 7.07
C LEU A 421 9.08 -16.16 5.52
N VAL A 422 8.12 -16.87 4.97
CA VAL A 422 7.85 -16.88 3.53
C VAL A 422 6.96 -15.70 3.12
N ASP A 423 6.99 -15.36 1.82
CA ASP A 423 6.15 -14.30 1.25
C ASP A 423 4.66 -14.56 1.52
N ASN A 424 4.00 -13.63 2.20
CA ASN A 424 2.56 -13.64 2.40
C ASN A 424 1.88 -12.67 1.41
N TYR A 425 1.35 -13.21 0.31
CA TYR A 425 0.71 -12.42 -0.73
C TYR A 425 -0.66 -11.86 -0.33
N ALA A 426 -1.24 -12.31 0.77
CA ALA A 426 -2.49 -11.75 1.26
C ALA A 426 -2.32 -10.31 1.81
N VAL A 427 -1.17 -10.01 2.42
CA VAL A 427 -0.87 -8.68 2.98
C VAL A 427 -0.08 -7.79 2.02
N GLN A 428 0.46 -8.34 0.94
CA GLN A 428 1.15 -7.56 -0.08
C GLN A 428 0.14 -6.78 -0.94
N LYS A 429 0.52 -5.57 -1.36
CA LYS A 429 -0.29 -4.74 -2.25
C LYS A 429 -0.15 -5.19 -3.70
N HIS A 430 -1.30 -5.35 -4.34
CA HIS A 430 -1.41 -5.77 -5.73
C HIS A 430 -2.45 -4.93 -6.48
N GLN A 431 -2.29 -4.81 -7.80
CA GLN A 431 -3.26 -4.12 -8.63
C GLN A 431 -4.61 -4.83 -8.59
N VAL A 432 -5.65 -4.11 -8.19
CA VAL A 432 -6.98 -4.67 -7.93
C VAL A 432 -7.89 -4.65 -9.16
N GLY A 433 -7.56 -3.82 -10.17
CA GLY A 433 -8.38 -3.64 -11.36
C GLY A 433 -9.83 -3.28 -11.02
N SER A 434 -10.78 -3.76 -11.80
CA SER A 434 -12.21 -3.43 -11.64
C SER A 434 -12.85 -3.84 -10.31
N SER A 435 -12.15 -4.54 -9.41
CA SER A 435 -12.70 -4.80 -8.06
C SER A 435 -12.74 -3.55 -7.19
N ILE A 436 -12.07 -2.47 -7.58
CA ILE A 436 -12.12 -1.17 -6.92
C ILE A 436 -13.47 -0.46 -7.10
N LYS A 437 -14.18 -0.69 -8.23
CA LYS A 437 -15.37 0.06 -8.65
C LYS A 437 -16.47 0.17 -7.59
N PRO A 438 -16.82 -0.87 -6.83
CA PRO A 438 -17.80 -0.74 -5.75
C PRO A 438 -17.40 0.28 -4.70
N LEU A 439 -16.10 0.43 -4.42
CA LEU A 439 -15.54 1.21 -3.32
C LEU A 439 -15.37 2.69 -3.68
N THR A 440 -14.75 2.96 -4.81
CA THR A 440 -14.37 4.32 -5.24
C THR A 440 -15.39 4.98 -6.17
N VAL A 441 -16.23 4.18 -6.84
CA VAL A 441 -17.16 4.69 -7.85
C VAL A 441 -18.59 4.68 -7.32
N TYR A 442 -19.17 3.48 -7.23
CA TYR A 442 -20.61 3.35 -7.08
C TYR A 442 -21.12 3.64 -5.68
N SER A 443 -20.46 3.10 -4.63
CA SER A 443 -20.89 3.41 -3.26
C SER A 443 -20.69 4.89 -2.92
N ALA A 444 -19.55 5.45 -3.35
CA ALA A 444 -19.25 6.86 -3.14
C ALA A 444 -20.28 7.78 -3.82
N ALA A 445 -20.60 7.51 -5.10
CA ALA A 445 -21.55 8.31 -5.85
C ALA A 445 -23.00 8.17 -5.35
N LEU A 446 -23.41 6.95 -4.94
CA LEU A 446 -24.72 6.71 -4.33
C LEU A 446 -24.84 7.38 -2.96
N ASP A 447 -23.80 7.31 -2.15
CA ASP A 447 -23.79 7.88 -0.80
C ASP A 447 -23.82 9.41 -0.81
N ALA A 448 -23.09 10.02 -1.75
CA ALA A 448 -23.09 11.45 -1.99
C ALA A 448 -24.41 11.94 -2.64
N GLY A 449 -25.22 11.03 -3.22
CA GLY A 449 -26.42 11.40 -3.97
C GLY A 449 -26.12 11.95 -5.37
N ALA A 450 -24.90 11.80 -5.87
CA ALA A 450 -24.53 12.17 -7.24
C ALA A 450 -25.21 11.28 -8.29
N VAL A 451 -25.54 10.05 -7.91
CA VAL A 451 -26.34 9.11 -8.71
C VAL A 451 -27.37 8.40 -7.84
N THR A 452 -28.38 7.83 -8.48
CA THR A 452 -29.37 6.94 -7.86
C THR A 452 -29.32 5.58 -8.56
N PRO A 453 -29.94 4.52 -8.02
CA PRO A 453 -30.08 3.25 -8.73
C PRO A 453 -30.77 3.35 -10.11
N ALA A 454 -31.55 4.41 -10.35
CA ALA A 454 -32.18 4.68 -11.62
C ALA A 454 -31.26 5.41 -12.62
N THR A 455 -30.15 5.97 -12.19
CA THR A 455 -29.22 6.73 -13.06
C THR A 455 -28.69 5.86 -14.19
N THR A 456 -28.71 6.42 -15.41
CA THR A 456 -28.18 5.82 -16.61
C THR A 456 -27.08 6.70 -17.22
N PHE A 457 -26.14 6.06 -17.88
CA PHE A 457 -25.13 6.72 -18.71
C PHE A 457 -25.06 6.03 -20.08
N ASP A 458 -24.64 6.76 -21.11
CA ASP A 458 -24.43 6.13 -22.42
C ASP A 458 -23.15 5.28 -22.35
N ASN A 459 -23.33 3.96 -22.52
CA ASN A 459 -22.19 3.04 -22.63
C ASN A 459 -21.49 3.23 -23.98
N TYR A 460 -20.77 4.33 -24.07
CA TYR A 460 -20.01 4.75 -25.24
C TYR A 460 -18.68 5.37 -24.75
N PRO A 461 -17.58 5.39 -25.54
CA PRO A 461 -16.35 6.06 -25.14
C PRO A 461 -16.58 7.50 -24.74
N VAL A 462 -15.92 7.94 -23.67
CA VAL A 462 -16.10 9.28 -23.11
C VAL A 462 -15.26 10.31 -23.88
N GLU A 463 -14.03 9.90 -24.24
CA GLU A 463 -13.08 10.79 -24.95
C GLU A 463 -12.10 9.99 -25.82
N LEU A 464 -11.25 10.73 -26.57
CA LEU A 464 -10.07 10.16 -27.22
C LEU A 464 -8.84 10.36 -26.34
N MET A 465 -8.25 9.26 -25.89
CA MET A 465 -6.97 9.28 -25.20
C MET A 465 -5.89 8.65 -26.06
N ASN A 466 -4.80 9.37 -26.37
CA ASN A 466 -3.74 8.91 -27.26
C ASN A 466 -4.28 8.43 -28.64
N ASN A 467 -5.15 9.21 -29.23
CA ASN A 467 -5.84 8.90 -30.50
C ASN A 467 -6.61 7.56 -30.49
N SER A 468 -7.05 7.09 -29.34
CA SER A 468 -7.86 5.87 -29.21
C SER A 468 -9.08 6.14 -28.34
N PRO A 469 -10.27 5.65 -28.71
CA PRO A 469 -11.46 5.76 -27.89
C PRO A 469 -11.25 5.20 -26.48
N TRP A 470 -11.57 6.01 -25.47
CA TRP A 470 -11.36 5.70 -24.07
C TRP A 470 -12.64 5.98 -23.23
N PRO A 471 -12.90 5.18 -22.19
CA PRO A 471 -12.25 3.90 -21.87
C PRO A 471 -12.74 2.78 -22.79
N LYS A 472 -11.92 1.74 -22.94
CA LYS A 472 -12.34 0.51 -23.63
C LYS A 472 -13.04 -0.42 -22.64
N ASN A 473 -14.15 -1.01 -23.07
CA ASN A 473 -14.82 -2.08 -22.32
C ASN A 473 -14.14 -3.44 -22.56
N SER A 474 -14.48 -4.42 -21.76
CA SER A 474 -14.07 -5.81 -21.98
C SER A 474 -15.31 -6.72 -21.84
N PRO A 475 -15.84 -7.29 -22.94
CA PRO A 475 -15.43 -7.12 -24.34
C PRO A 475 -15.56 -5.67 -24.83
N ASN A 476 -14.85 -5.31 -25.91
CA ASN A 476 -14.84 -3.96 -26.49
C ASN A 476 -16.14 -3.68 -27.28
N THR A 477 -17.26 -3.59 -26.58
CA THR A 477 -18.59 -3.31 -27.12
C THR A 477 -19.25 -2.21 -26.31
N TYR A 478 -20.09 -1.42 -26.99
CA TYR A 478 -20.78 -0.26 -26.46
C TYR A 478 -22.29 -0.41 -26.74
N THR A 479 -23.06 -0.68 -25.68
CA THR A 479 -24.47 -1.13 -25.81
C THR A 479 -25.49 0.00 -25.60
N GLY A 480 -25.02 1.23 -25.55
CA GLY A 480 -25.91 2.39 -25.38
C GLY A 480 -26.31 2.63 -23.93
N TRP A 481 -27.33 3.42 -23.73
CA TRP A 481 -27.80 3.86 -22.42
C TRP A 481 -27.98 2.69 -21.46
N THR A 482 -27.31 2.76 -20.34
CA THR A 482 -27.16 1.65 -19.41
C THR A 482 -27.27 2.14 -17.98
N MET A 483 -28.11 1.52 -17.15
CA MET A 483 -28.20 1.80 -15.71
C MET A 483 -26.90 1.43 -15.00
N ILE A 484 -26.58 2.17 -13.93
CA ILE A 484 -25.39 1.90 -13.11
C ILE A 484 -25.36 0.49 -12.55
N GLY A 485 -26.50 -0.09 -12.17
CA GLY A 485 -26.59 -1.47 -11.70
C GLY A 485 -26.12 -2.49 -12.73
N GLU A 486 -26.44 -2.29 -14.00
CA GLU A 486 -25.93 -3.09 -15.12
C GLU A 486 -24.44 -2.83 -15.36
N GLY A 487 -24.00 -1.56 -15.18
CA GLY A 487 -22.60 -1.18 -15.19
C GLY A 487 -21.77 -1.95 -14.13
N VAL A 488 -22.29 -2.12 -12.92
CA VAL A 488 -21.71 -2.96 -11.85
C VAL A 488 -21.71 -4.44 -12.26
N ARG A 489 -22.87 -4.96 -12.70
CA ARG A 489 -23.07 -6.36 -13.02
C ARG A 489 -22.11 -6.86 -14.11
N ARG A 490 -21.94 -6.07 -15.16
CA ARG A 490 -21.06 -6.38 -16.32
C ARG A 490 -19.67 -5.77 -16.21
N SER A 491 -19.41 -4.99 -15.15
CA SER A 491 -18.13 -4.32 -14.94
C SER A 491 -17.74 -3.33 -16.05
N ILE A 492 -18.69 -2.57 -16.57
CA ILE A 492 -18.53 -1.67 -17.71
C ILE A 492 -17.63 -0.50 -17.33
N ASN A 493 -16.59 -0.22 -18.13
CA ASN A 493 -15.61 0.83 -17.82
C ASN A 493 -16.16 2.22 -18.12
N THR A 494 -16.90 2.40 -19.24
CA THR A 494 -17.50 3.68 -19.63
C THR A 494 -18.48 4.20 -18.58
N ILE A 495 -19.30 3.31 -17.98
CA ILE A 495 -20.23 3.67 -16.92
C ILE A 495 -19.47 4.05 -15.63
N ALA A 496 -18.42 3.32 -15.28
CA ALA A 496 -17.61 3.63 -14.09
C ALA A 496 -16.92 4.99 -14.21
N VAL A 497 -16.36 5.32 -15.39
CA VAL A 497 -15.72 6.61 -15.63
C VAL A 497 -16.72 7.74 -15.49
N GLN A 498 -17.86 7.69 -16.18
CA GLN A 498 -18.91 8.72 -16.13
C GLN A 498 -19.48 8.87 -14.70
N THR A 499 -19.55 7.78 -13.93
CA THR A 499 -19.99 7.84 -12.53
C THR A 499 -18.98 8.59 -11.64
N VAL A 500 -17.64 8.37 -11.85
CA VAL A 500 -16.60 9.14 -11.14
C VAL A 500 -16.62 10.62 -11.55
N GLU A 501 -16.85 10.91 -12.84
CA GLU A 501 -16.97 12.29 -13.31
C GLU A 501 -18.18 13.00 -12.72
N ALA A 502 -19.30 12.30 -12.57
CA ALA A 502 -20.51 12.84 -11.94
C ALA A 502 -20.33 13.10 -10.43
N LEU A 503 -19.54 12.29 -9.75
CA LEU A 503 -19.21 12.46 -8.33
C LEU A 503 -18.14 13.52 -8.11
N GLY A 504 -17.12 13.49 -8.95
CA GLY A 504 -15.86 14.24 -8.75
C GLY A 504 -14.74 13.37 -8.19
N VAL A 505 -13.54 13.55 -8.76
CA VAL A 505 -12.35 12.76 -8.41
C VAL A 505 -11.92 12.95 -6.94
N VAL A 506 -12.04 14.19 -6.44
CA VAL A 506 -11.65 14.53 -5.06
C VAL A 506 -12.56 13.82 -4.05
N ASP A 507 -13.88 13.85 -4.27
CA ASP A 507 -14.84 13.21 -3.38
C ASP A 507 -14.74 11.69 -3.41
N SER A 508 -14.51 11.12 -4.60
CA SER A 508 -14.23 9.69 -4.77
C SER A 508 -12.98 9.24 -3.99
N TYR A 509 -11.89 10.02 -4.08
CA TYR A 509 -10.64 9.74 -3.38
C TYR A 509 -10.81 9.87 -1.86
N ALA A 510 -11.41 10.96 -1.38
CA ALA A 510 -11.65 11.20 0.03
C ALA A 510 -12.56 10.11 0.64
N TYR A 511 -13.63 9.75 -0.05
CA TYR A 511 -14.50 8.64 0.38
C TYR A 511 -13.74 7.32 0.53
N ALA A 512 -12.89 6.98 -0.43
CA ALA A 512 -12.12 5.75 -0.40
C ALA A 512 -11.10 5.72 0.75
N THR A 513 -10.42 6.84 1.01
CA THR A 513 -9.37 6.92 2.04
C THR A 513 -9.93 7.14 3.44
N GLU A 514 -10.88 8.06 3.61
CA GLU A 514 -11.38 8.46 4.93
C GLU A 514 -12.54 7.57 5.44
N LYS A 515 -13.38 7.04 4.52
CA LYS A 515 -14.53 6.24 4.89
C LYS A 515 -14.29 4.74 4.82
N LEU A 516 -13.43 4.30 3.90
CA LEU A 516 -13.17 2.87 3.68
C LEU A 516 -11.74 2.46 4.05
N GLY A 517 -10.92 3.37 4.57
CA GLY A 517 -9.58 3.08 5.07
C GLY A 517 -8.59 2.57 4.01
N LEU A 518 -8.84 2.87 2.72
CA LEU A 518 -7.94 2.44 1.64
C LEU A 518 -6.68 3.30 1.61
N SER A 519 -5.52 2.66 1.56
CA SER A 519 -4.22 3.34 1.56
C SER A 519 -3.82 3.80 0.15
N LEU A 520 -4.65 4.68 -0.45
CA LEU A 520 -4.36 5.33 -1.74
C LEU A 520 -3.34 6.45 -1.55
N VAL A 521 -2.60 6.75 -2.62
CA VAL A 521 -1.63 7.86 -2.64
C VAL A 521 -2.17 9.01 -3.50
N PRO A 522 -1.64 10.24 -3.34
CA PRO A 522 -2.13 11.39 -4.11
C PRO A 522 -2.12 11.20 -5.63
N GLU A 523 -1.21 10.39 -6.16
CA GLU A 523 -1.12 10.03 -7.58
C GLU A 523 -2.33 9.23 -8.07
N ASP A 524 -3.04 8.57 -7.18
CA ASP A 524 -4.26 7.80 -7.48
C ASP A 524 -5.50 8.71 -7.59
N MET A 525 -5.42 9.99 -7.22
CA MET A 525 -6.52 10.97 -7.32
C MET A 525 -6.74 11.39 -8.79
N ALA A 526 -7.13 10.44 -9.62
CA ALA A 526 -7.42 10.64 -11.03
C ALA A 526 -8.56 9.69 -11.46
N VAL A 527 -9.26 10.04 -12.57
CA VAL A 527 -10.43 9.26 -13.06
C VAL A 527 -10.03 7.80 -13.33
N SER A 528 -8.93 7.56 -14.04
CA SER A 528 -8.53 6.21 -14.46
C SER A 528 -8.19 5.29 -13.28
N PRO A 529 -7.33 5.66 -12.30
CA PRO A 529 -7.06 4.83 -11.12
C PRO A 529 -8.33 4.52 -10.32
N LEU A 530 -9.16 5.53 -10.04
CA LEU A 530 -10.36 5.37 -9.23
C LEU A 530 -11.46 4.57 -9.94
N ALA A 531 -11.65 4.76 -11.26
CA ALA A 531 -12.69 4.06 -12.02
C ALA A 531 -12.30 2.65 -12.46
N MET A 532 -11.01 2.33 -12.61
CA MET A 532 -10.56 1.07 -13.22
C MET A 532 -9.54 0.29 -12.39
N GLY A 533 -8.99 0.89 -11.32
CA GLY A 533 -8.12 0.22 -10.36
C GLY A 533 -6.67 0.02 -10.82
N GLY A 534 -6.19 0.88 -11.73
CA GLY A 534 -4.78 0.99 -12.06
C GLY A 534 -4.05 1.88 -11.04
N LEU A 535 -4.01 1.46 -9.79
CA LEU A 535 -3.44 2.21 -8.67
C LEU A 535 -1.92 2.21 -8.70
N THR A 536 -1.29 3.19 -8.08
CA THR A 536 0.18 3.31 -8.01
C THR A 536 0.82 2.09 -7.34
N TYR A 537 0.34 1.71 -6.16
CA TYR A 537 0.84 0.55 -5.41
C TYR A 537 -0.14 -0.63 -5.36
N GLY A 538 -1.41 -0.41 -5.67
CA GLY A 538 -2.47 -1.39 -5.47
C GLY A 538 -2.91 -1.50 -4.01
N LEU A 539 -3.67 -2.55 -3.69
CA LEU A 539 -4.23 -2.82 -2.35
C LEU A 539 -4.03 -4.30 -1.98
N SER A 540 -3.96 -4.58 -0.69
CA SER A 540 -3.89 -5.94 -0.13
C SER A 540 -5.27 -6.60 -0.07
N THR A 541 -5.31 -7.92 0.12
CA THR A 541 -6.59 -8.62 0.36
C THR A 541 -7.20 -8.24 1.70
N VAL A 542 -6.40 -7.80 2.67
CA VAL A 542 -6.87 -7.29 3.97
C VAL A 542 -7.67 -6.00 3.78
N GLU A 543 -7.10 -5.01 3.08
CA GLU A 543 -7.78 -3.74 2.81
C GLU A 543 -9.06 -3.94 2.01
N MET A 544 -9.02 -4.82 1.00
CA MET A 544 -10.17 -5.13 0.17
C MET A 544 -11.28 -5.85 0.95
N ALA A 545 -10.94 -6.80 1.82
CA ALA A 545 -11.92 -7.48 2.66
C ALA A 545 -12.56 -6.51 3.67
N ALA A 546 -11.78 -5.65 4.31
CA ALA A 546 -12.27 -4.66 5.26
C ALA A 546 -13.26 -3.68 4.61
N ALA A 547 -12.89 -3.09 3.46
CA ALA A 547 -13.74 -2.14 2.77
C ALA A 547 -15.06 -2.77 2.25
N PHE A 548 -15.01 -4.00 1.71
CA PHE A 548 -16.22 -4.70 1.26
C PHE A 548 -17.11 -5.16 2.42
N SER A 549 -16.54 -5.42 3.59
CA SER A 549 -17.27 -5.80 4.81
C SER A 549 -18.30 -4.75 5.21
N ALA A 550 -18.05 -3.47 4.93
CA ALA A 550 -18.99 -2.39 5.21
C ALA A 550 -20.33 -2.55 4.47
N PHE A 551 -20.35 -3.19 3.29
CA PHE A 551 -21.60 -3.47 2.58
C PHE A 551 -22.45 -4.53 3.32
N ALA A 552 -21.84 -5.60 3.80
CA ALA A 552 -22.52 -6.64 4.57
C ALA A 552 -23.00 -6.12 5.93
N ASN A 553 -22.29 -5.16 6.50
CA ASN A 553 -22.54 -4.57 7.82
C ASN A 553 -23.37 -3.27 7.74
N SER A 554 -24.31 -3.19 6.81
CA SER A 554 -25.26 -2.06 6.69
C SER A 554 -24.61 -0.67 6.62
N GLY A 555 -23.39 -0.59 6.08
CA GLY A 555 -22.65 0.66 5.90
C GLY A 555 -21.69 1.01 7.02
N VAL A 556 -21.54 0.16 8.04
CA VAL A 556 -20.56 0.35 9.12
C VAL A 556 -19.24 -0.30 8.75
N TYR A 557 -18.18 0.49 8.73
CA TYR A 557 -16.81 0.03 8.56
C TYR A 557 -16.18 -0.34 9.89
N ASN A 558 -15.51 -1.47 9.94
CA ASN A 558 -14.66 -1.89 11.03
C ASN A 558 -13.24 -2.09 10.50
N SER A 559 -12.24 -1.49 11.14
CA SER A 559 -10.85 -1.72 10.76
C SER A 559 -10.44 -3.17 10.98
N PRO A 560 -9.61 -3.74 10.08
CA PRO A 560 -9.18 -5.14 10.21
C PRO A 560 -8.25 -5.31 11.41
N LYS A 561 -8.42 -6.41 12.14
CA LYS A 561 -7.57 -6.77 13.29
C LYS A 561 -7.38 -8.28 13.40
N MET A 562 -6.19 -8.69 13.87
CA MET A 562 -5.84 -10.09 14.09
C MET A 562 -5.80 -10.49 15.56
N TYR A 563 -5.90 -9.54 16.48
CA TYR A 563 -5.98 -9.74 17.92
C TYR A 563 -6.84 -8.67 18.59
N THR A 564 -7.31 -8.95 19.77
CA THR A 564 -8.12 -8.04 20.59
C THR A 564 -7.35 -7.47 21.74
N GLU A 565 -6.46 -8.27 22.37
CA GLU A 565 -5.76 -7.90 23.59
C GLU A 565 -4.46 -8.69 23.72
N ILE A 566 -3.46 -8.07 24.35
CA ILE A 566 -2.23 -8.72 24.79
C ILE A 566 -2.11 -8.47 26.28
N ARG A 567 -1.89 -9.54 27.05
CA ARG A 567 -1.62 -9.48 28.49
C ARG A 567 -0.22 -9.98 28.80
N ASP A 568 0.34 -9.51 29.89
CA ASP A 568 1.60 -10.05 30.42
C ASP A 568 1.39 -11.37 31.20
N SER A 569 2.47 -11.92 31.71
CA SER A 569 2.45 -13.16 32.52
C SER A 569 1.64 -13.05 33.81
N ASN A 570 1.40 -11.83 34.31
CA ASN A 570 0.58 -11.57 35.49
C ASN A 570 -0.91 -11.37 35.15
N GLY A 571 -1.26 -11.35 33.85
CA GLY A 571 -2.63 -11.13 33.35
C GLY A 571 -2.98 -9.64 33.22
N GLU A 572 -2.02 -8.71 33.38
CA GLU A 572 -2.24 -7.28 33.15
C GLU A 572 -2.23 -6.95 31.65
N THR A 573 -3.14 -6.07 31.24
CA THR A 573 -3.23 -5.67 29.83
C THR A 573 -2.02 -4.82 29.41
N VAL A 574 -1.24 -5.32 28.46
CA VAL A 574 -0.09 -4.63 27.84
C VAL A 574 -0.55 -3.78 26.67
N LEU A 575 -1.45 -4.32 25.85
CA LEU A 575 -1.96 -3.67 24.66
C LEU A 575 -3.39 -4.12 24.36
N LYS A 576 -4.27 -3.20 23.99
CA LYS A 576 -5.63 -3.48 23.57
C LYS A 576 -5.86 -2.97 22.17
N ASN A 577 -6.42 -3.81 21.30
CA ASN A 577 -6.75 -3.49 19.93
C ASN A 577 -8.27 -3.50 19.73
N GLU A 578 -8.90 -2.37 20.02
CA GLU A 578 -10.36 -2.22 19.84
C GLU A 578 -10.73 -2.06 18.36
N GLY A 579 -9.78 -1.60 17.54
CA GLY A 579 -10.01 -1.21 16.15
C GLY A 579 -10.78 0.11 16.05
N GLU A 580 -10.94 0.59 14.83
CA GLU A 580 -11.80 1.74 14.53
C GLU A 580 -13.12 1.25 13.97
N THR A 581 -14.22 1.84 14.45
CA THR A 581 -15.58 1.58 13.96
C THR A 581 -16.26 2.90 13.65
N HIS A 582 -16.79 3.05 12.43
CA HIS A 582 -17.57 4.24 12.05
C HIS A 582 -18.55 3.93 10.92
N VAL A 583 -19.53 4.80 10.77
CA VAL A 583 -20.47 4.75 9.65
C VAL A 583 -19.75 5.26 8.39
N ALA A 584 -19.43 4.35 7.48
CA ALA A 584 -18.77 4.68 6.22
C ALA A 584 -19.76 5.16 5.16
N MET A 585 -20.98 4.62 5.16
CA MET A 585 -22.05 4.96 4.20
C MET A 585 -23.43 4.77 4.81
N LYS A 586 -24.43 5.36 4.15
CA LYS A 586 -25.83 5.19 4.51
C LYS A 586 -26.26 3.73 4.38
N GLU A 587 -27.16 3.27 5.25
CA GLU A 587 -27.75 1.93 5.16
C GLU A 587 -28.40 1.67 3.80
N THR A 588 -29.05 2.69 3.22
CA THR A 588 -29.62 2.61 1.87
C THR A 588 -28.57 2.41 0.79
N THR A 589 -27.40 3.05 0.92
CA THR A 589 -26.26 2.87 0.00
C THR A 589 -25.73 1.44 0.07
N ALA A 590 -25.50 0.90 1.28
CA ALA A 590 -25.08 -0.48 1.47
C ALA A 590 -26.10 -1.47 0.88
N TYR A 591 -27.40 -1.22 1.10
CA TYR A 591 -28.47 -2.03 0.52
C TYR A 591 -28.43 -2.05 -1.01
N PHE A 592 -28.32 -0.89 -1.68
CA PHE A 592 -28.22 -0.83 -3.14
C PHE A 592 -26.97 -1.55 -3.65
N MET A 593 -25.84 -1.36 -2.98
CA MET A 593 -24.60 -2.07 -3.34
C MET A 593 -24.75 -3.58 -3.19
N ASN A 594 -25.39 -4.07 -2.12
CA ASN A 594 -25.69 -5.49 -1.93
C ASN A 594 -26.55 -6.05 -3.07
N GLN A 595 -27.59 -5.32 -3.52
CA GLN A 595 -28.43 -5.73 -4.66
C GLN A 595 -27.61 -5.80 -5.95
N MET A 596 -26.81 -4.77 -6.24
CA MET A 596 -25.97 -4.72 -7.44
C MET A 596 -24.90 -5.80 -7.44
N LEU A 597 -24.19 -6.00 -6.30
CA LEU A 597 -23.12 -7.01 -6.18
C LEU A 597 -23.66 -8.45 -6.13
N THR A 598 -24.85 -8.66 -5.61
CA THR A 598 -25.55 -9.95 -5.73
C THR A 598 -25.87 -10.26 -7.20
N SER A 599 -26.24 -9.26 -8.00
CA SER A 599 -26.50 -9.43 -9.44
C SER A 599 -25.22 -9.84 -10.21
N VAL A 600 -24.03 -9.39 -9.78
CA VAL A 600 -22.74 -9.81 -10.35
C VAL A 600 -22.55 -11.33 -10.24
N VAL A 601 -22.92 -11.90 -9.07
CA VAL A 601 -22.78 -13.35 -8.81
C VAL A 601 -23.93 -14.13 -9.44
N ASN A 602 -25.13 -13.57 -9.50
CA ASN A 602 -26.28 -14.29 -10.06
C ASN A 602 -26.26 -14.35 -11.58
N ALA A 603 -25.89 -13.27 -12.27
CA ALA A 603 -26.00 -13.14 -13.73
C ALA A 603 -24.91 -12.25 -14.36
N GLY A 604 -23.81 -11.97 -13.65
CA GLY A 604 -22.75 -11.08 -14.13
C GLY A 604 -21.41 -11.78 -14.27
N THR A 605 -20.33 -11.02 -14.05
CA THR A 605 -18.95 -11.49 -14.20
C THR A 605 -18.49 -12.47 -13.11
N GLY A 606 -19.25 -12.61 -12.03
CA GLY A 606 -18.94 -13.45 -10.85
C GLY A 606 -19.72 -14.76 -10.75
N THR A 607 -20.40 -15.20 -11.79
CA THR A 607 -21.33 -16.37 -11.74
C THR A 607 -20.66 -17.67 -11.27
N SER A 608 -19.37 -17.82 -11.51
CA SER A 608 -18.59 -18.99 -11.06
C SER A 608 -18.44 -19.07 -9.54
N ALA A 609 -18.64 -17.96 -8.82
CA ALA A 609 -18.57 -17.94 -7.36
C ALA A 609 -19.82 -18.53 -6.69
N LYS A 610 -20.91 -18.67 -7.43
CA LYS A 610 -22.18 -19.15 -6.90
C LYS A 610 -22.07 -20.59 -6.38
N PHE A 611 -22.58 -20.84 -5.18
CA PHE A 611 -22.88 -22.15 -4.62
C PHE A 611 -24.27 -22.16 -3.98
N SER A 612 -24.84 -23.35 -3.81
CA SER A 612 -26.19 -23.52 -3.28
C SER A 612 -26.28 -23.16 -1.80
N GLY A 613 -27.46 -22.73 -1.37
CA GLY A 613 -27.77 -22.53 0.07
C GLY A 613 -27.22 -21.25 0.68
N MET A 614 -26.71 -20.28 -0.12
CA MET A 614 -26.19 -19.03 0.41
C MET A 614 -26.42 -17.83 -0.52
N THR A 615 -26.76 -16.69 0.06
CA THR A 615 -26.79 -15.41 -0.64
C THR A 615 -25.38 -14.83 -0.75
N ILE A 616 -24.92 -14.61 -1.97
CA ILE A 616 -23.54 -14.19 -2.24
C ILE A 616 -23.56 -12.89 -3.03
N ALA A 617 -22.79 -11.91 -2.60
CA ALA A 617 -22.44 -10.71 -3.33
C ALA A 617 -20.94 -10.68 -3.60
N GLY A 618 -20.50 -10.02 -4.68
CA GLY A 618 -19.06 -9.95 -4.94
C GLY A 618 -18.71 -9.21 -6.22
N LYS A 619 -17.42 -8.99 -6.41
CA LYS A 619 -16.88 -8.27 -7.57
C LYS A 619 -15.57 -8.87 -8.05
N THR A 620 -15.47 -9.06 -9.36
CA THR A 620 -14.24 -9.49 -10.03
C THR A 620 -13.34 -8.30 -10.34
N GLY A 621 -12.03 -8.51 -10.23
CA GLY A 621 -10.98 -7.61 -10.70
C GLY A 621 -10.10 -8.29 -11.74
N THR A 622 -9.71 -7.52 -12.75
CA THR A 622 -8.76 -7.93 -13.78
C THR A 622 -7.98 -6.71 -14.17
N THR A 623 -6.67 -6.83 -14.17
CA THR A 623 -5.79 -5.74 -14.64
C THR A 623 -5.56 -5.81 -16.13
N ASP A 624 -5.14 -4.70 -16.72
CA ASP A 624 -4.64 -4.65 -18.07
C ASP A 624 -3.53 -5.70 -18.27
N ASN A 625 -3.51 -6.33 -19.44
CA ASN A 625 -2.61 -7.45 -19.71
C ASN A 625 -2.82 -8.70 -18.85
N SER A 626 -3.89 -8.77 -18.04
CA SER A 626 -4.24 -9.95 -17.23
C SER A 626 -3.09 -10.46 -16.31
N LYS A 627 -2.31 -9.57 -15.72
CA LYS A 627 -1.20 -9.95 -14.82
C LYS A 627 -1.68 -10.30 -13.43
N THR A 628 -2.77 -9.68 -12.96
CA THR A 628 -3.42 -10.01 -11.70
C THR A 628 -4.92 -10.20 -11.88
N ARG A 629 -5.49 -11.09 -11.08
CA ARG A 629 -6.92 -11.30 -10.95
C ARG A 629 -7.31 -11.18 -9.48
N TYR A 630 -8.40 -10.48 -9.25
CA TYR A 630 -9.02 -10.33 -7.93
C TYR A 630 -10.43 -10.87 -7.93
N PHE A 631 -10.86 -11.35 -6.77
CA PHE A 631 -12.26 -11.52 -6.46
C PHE A 631 -12.47 -11.19 -4.99
N VAL A 632 -13.41 -10.30 -4.71
CA VAL A 632 -13.91 -10.07 -3.36
C VAL A 632 -15.35 -10.49 -3.34
N GLY A 633 -15.65 -11.50 -2.53
CA GLY A 633 -16.99 -12.04 -2.37
C GLY A 633 -17.36 -12.12 -0.90
N TYR A 634 -18.60 -11.88 -0.60
CA TYR A 634 -19.11 -11.89 0.77
C TYR A 634 -20.52 -12.43 0.86
N THR A 635 -20.85 -12.90 2.05
CA THR A 635 -22.14 -13.38 2.47
C THR A 635 -22.61 -12.58 3.69
N PRO A 636 -23.81 -12.77 4.22
CA PRO A 636 -24.20 -12.22 5.51
C PRO A 636 -23.42 -12.78 6.72
N TYR A 637 -22.35 -13.55 6.52
CA TYR A 637 -21.53 -14.13 7.58
C TYR A 637 -20.07 -13.69 7.49
N TYR A 638 -19.47 -13.80 6.31
CA TYR A 638 -18.05 -13.54 6.09
C TYR A 638 -17.78 -12.82 4.79
N CYS A 639 -16.75 -11.99 4.80
CA CYS A 639 -16.17 -11.38 3.61
C CYS A 639 -14.80 -12.00 3.33
N ALA A 640 -14.55 -12.41 2.09
CA ALA A 640 -13.25 -12.93 1.71
C ALA A 640 -12.75 -12.28 0.42
N ALA A 641 -11.51 -11.78 0.46
CA ALA A 641 -10.81 -11.22 -0.68
C ALA A 641 -9.69 -12.16 -1.12
N VAL A 642 -9.64 -12.45 -2.42
CA VAL A 642 -8.62 -13.32 -3.03
C VAL A 642 -7.90 -12.60 -4.16
N TRP A 643 -6.59 -12.66 -4.11
CA TRP A 643 -5.70 -12.25 -5.18
C TRP A 643 -5.03 -13.45 -5.85
N THR A 644 -4.75 -13.36 -7.17
CA THR A 644 -3.93 -14.32 -7.90
C THR A 644 -3.01 -13.60 -8.89
N GLY A 645 -1.76 -14.09 -9.02
CA GLY A 645 -0.75 -13.50 -9.89
C GLY A 645 0.59 -14.26 -9.88
N TYR A 646 1.55 -13.72 -10.64
CA TYR A 646 2.94 -14.15 -10.63
C TYR A 646 3.82 -13.05 -10.02
N PRO A 647 3.95 -12.96 -8.69
CA PRO A 647 4.50 -11.79 -8.01
C PRO A 647 5.98 -11.52 -8.35
N LYS A 648 6.77 -12.58 -8.58
CA LYS A 648 8.22 -12.47 -8.86
C LYS A 648 8.53 -12.19 -10.34
N THR A 649 7.67 -12.63 -11.25
CA THR A 649 7.94 -12.56 -12.70
C THR A 649 7.00 -11.63 -13.45
N ASN A 650 5.91 -11.22 -12.81
CA ASN A 650 4.89 -10.31 -13.35
C ASN A 650 4.35 -10.76 -14.72
N GLU A 651 4.23 -12.08 -14.90
CA GLU A 651 3.78 -12.70 -16.13
C GLU A 651 2.26 -12.60 -16.30
N LYS A 652 1.81 -12.77 -17.53
CA LYS A 652 0.38 -12.79 -17.85
C LYS A 652 -0.26 -14.11 -17.39
N ILE A 653 -1.43 -14.02 -16.76
CA ILE A 653 -2.24 -15.16 -16.38
C ILE A 653 -2.99 -15.66 -17.64
N SER A 654 -2.73 -16.90 -18.03
CA SER A 654 -3.41 -17.61 -19.12
C SER A 654 -4.32 -18.68 -18.52
N ALA A 655 -5.47 -18.26 -17.98
CA ALA A 655 -6.47 -19.16 -17.43
C ALA A 655 -7.85 -18.87 -18.02
N SER A 656 -8.67 -19.88 -18.20
CA SER A 656 -10.10 -19.73 -18.50
C SER A 656 -10.83 -19.27 -17.22
N GLY A 657 -11.60 -18.21 -17.30
CA GLY A 657 -12.31 -17.65 -16.15
C GLY A 657 -11.42 -16.83 -15.20
N ASN A 658 -11.86 -16.69 -13.96
CA ASN A 658 -11.15 -15.94 -12.93
C ASN A 658 -10.57 -16.89 -11.86
N PRO A 659 -9.25 -17.10 -11.80
CA PRO A 659 -8.62 -18.02 -10.86
C PRO A 659 -8.79 -17.58 -9.40
N ALA A 660 -9.01 -16.31 -9.11
CA ALA A 660 -9.33 -15.86 -7.76
C ALA A 660 -10.68 -16.43 -7.27
N ILE A 661 -11.69 -16.54 -8.16
CA ILE A 661 -12.94 -17.22 -7.83
C ILE A 661 -12.71 -18.74 -7.62
N THR A 662 -11.83 -19.33 -8.41
CA THR A 662 -11.47 -20.76 -8.29
C THR A 662 -10.94 -21.08 -6.90
N MET A 663 -10.18 -20.17 -6.28
CA MET A 663 -9.68 -20.32 -4.91
C MET A 663 -10.71 -19.89 -3.85
N TRP A 664 -11.46 -18.81 -4.11
CA TRP A 664 -12.46 -18.29 -3.19
C TRP A 664 -13.59 -19.29 -2.90
N LYS A 665 -14.13 -19.90 -3.96
CA LYS A 665 -15.34 -20.74 -3.85
C LYS A 665 -15.17 -21.96 -2.98
N PRO A 666 -14.15 -22.85 -3.14
CA PRO A 666 -14.02 -24.03 -2.31
C PRO A 666 -13.80 -23.69 -0.83
N VAL A 667 -13.10 -22.60 -0.51
CA VAL A 667 -12.94 -22.16 0.87
C VAL A 667 -14.28 -21.71 1.44
N MET A 668 -14.95 -20.75 0.77
CA MET A 668 -16.19 -20.19 1.30
C MET A 668 -17.35 -21.21 1.30
N GLN A 669 -17.41 -22.10 0.33
CA GLN A 669 -18.42 -23.14 0.32
C GLN A 669 -18.29 -24.07 1.53
N LYS A 670 -17.07 -24.50 1.88
CA LYS A 670 -16.81 -25.33 3.06
C LYS A 670 -17.13 -24.61 4.37
N ILE A 671 -16.74 -23.36 4.50
CA ILE A 671 -17.03 -22.54 5.68
C ILE A 671 -18.54 -22.40 5.93
N HIS A 672 -19.34 -22.39 4.84
CA HIS A 672 -20.79 -22.19 4.91
C HIS A 672 -21.61 -23.47 4.90
N GLU A 673 -20.97 -24.66 4.94
CA GLU A 673 -21.66 -25.94 4.75
C GLU A 673 -22.78 -26.19 5.78
N HIS A 674 -22.60 -25.67 7.01
CA HIS A 674 -23.55 -25.83 8.11
C HIS A 674 -24.28 -24.53 8.49
N LEU A 675 -24.12 -23.45 7.70
CA LEU A 675 -24.74 -22.17 7.97
C LEU A 675 -26.07 -22.03 7.21
N GLU A 676 -27.08 -21.50 7.88
CA GLU A 676 -28.36 -21.21 7.26
C GLU A 676 -28.25 -20.05 6.26
N ASN A 677 -29.03 -20.11 5.17
CA ASN A 677 -29.08 -18.99 4.24
C ASN A 677 -29.72 -17.77 4.88
N LYS A 678 -29.01 -16.64 4.83
CA LYS A 678 -29.50 -15.34 5.23
C LYS A 678 -29.48 -14.39 4.03
N SER A 679 -30.41 -13.43 4.02
CA SER A 679 -30.34 -12.29 3.11
C SER A 679 -29.60 -11.13 3.75
N PHE A 680 -28.99 -10.27 2.93
CA PHE A 680 -28.45 -9.02 3.43
C PHE A 680 -29.55 -8.15 4.01
N ALA A 681 -29.21 -7.35 5.01
CA ALA A 681 -30.16 -6.46 5.69
C ALA A 681 -30.82 -5.50 4.69
N LYS A 682 -32.09 -5.27 4.89
CA LYS A 682 -32.88 -4.27 4.15
C LYS A 682 -33.27 -3.15 5.12
N PRO A 683 -33.05 -1.87 4.76
CA PRO A 683 -33.49 -0.76 5.59
C PRO A 683 -34.98 -0.85 5.92
N ALA A 684 -35.34 -0.59 7.17
CA ALA A 684 -36.72 -0.61 7.63
C ALA A 684 -37.54 0.51 7.01
N SER A 685 -36.91 1.60 6.60
CA SER A 685 -37.54 2.79 5.99
C SER A 685 -36.54 3.47 5.03
N GLY A 686 -36.98 4.55 4.37
CA GLY A 686 -36.10 5.33 3.50
C GLY A 686 -35.94 4.77 2.09
N LEU A 687 -36.81 3.85 1.64
CA LEU A 687 -36.86 3.31 0.31
C LEU A 687 -38.19 3.59 -0.35
N GLU A 688 -38.20 3.88 -1.65
CA GLU A 688 -39.37 4.02 -2.48
C GLU A 688 -39.21 3.32 -3.82
N GLN A 689 -40.31 2.94 -4.47
CA GLN A 689 -40.28 2.31 -5.78
C GLN A 689 -40.80 3.27 -6.83
N VAL A 690 -40.11 3.35 -7.95
CA VAL A 690 -40.49 4.21 -9.08
C VAL A 690 -40.37 3.45 -10.39
N THR A 691 -41.29 3.72 -11.34
CA THR A 691 -41.18 3.17 -12.70
C THR A 691 -40.49 4.18 -13.60
N VAL A 692 -39.33 3.81 -14.09
CA VAL A 692 -38.45 4.66 -14.93
C VAL A 692 -38.23 4.03 -16.31
N CYS A 693 -37.79 4.84 -17.24
CA CYS A 693 -37.26 4.38 -18.52
C CYS A 693 -35.88 3.76 -18.34
N ALA A 694 -35.67 2.56 -18.82
CA ALA A 694 -34.40 1.84 -18.75
C ALA A 694 -33.23 2.53 -19.49
N ASP A 695 -33.53 3.46 -20.40
CA ASP A 695 -32.50 4.18 -21.16
C ASP A 695 -32.21 5.56 -20.53
N SER A 696 -33.23 6.37 -20.17
CA SER A 696 -33.01 7.70 -19.63
C SER A 696 -32.83 7.73 -18.08
N GLY A 697 -33.35 6.70 -17.37
CA GLY A 697 -33.43 6.73 -15.90
C GLY A 697 -34.52 7.66 -15.35
N LEU A 698 -35.24 8.41 -16.22
CA LEU A 698 -36.32 9.34 -15.90
C LEU A 698 -37.70 8.64 -15.90
N LEU A 699 -38.74 9.34 -15.51
CA LEU A 699 -40.11 8.78 -15.48
C LEU A 699 -40.52 8.26 -16.85
N CYS A 700 -41.05 7.05 -16.90
CA CYS A 700 -41.40 6.35 -18.12
C CYS A 700 -42.62 6.98 -18.82
N THR A 701 -42.49 7.30 -20.13
CA THR A 701 -43.54 7.77 -21.02
C THR A 701 -44.18 6.63 -21.81
N ASP A 702 -45.23 6.90 -22.56
CA ASP A 702 -45.86 5.92 -23.44
C ASP A 702 -44.97 5.55 -24.62
N ALA A 703 -44.10 6.45 -25.10
CA ALA A 703 -43.08 6.15 -26.10
C ALA A 703 -42.05 5.10 -25.59
N CYS A 704 -41.66 5.21 -24.31
CA CYS A 704 -40.80 4.18 -23.68
C CYS A 704 -41.48 2.81 -23.59
N ARG A 705 -42.77 2.78 -23.32
CA ARG A 705 -43.58 1.54 -23.21
C ARG A 705 -43.78 0.86 -24.55
N SER A 706 -43.78 1.65 -25.61
CA SER A 706 -44.00 1.22 -26.99
C SER A 706 -42.74 1.17 -27.81
N ASP A 707 -41.54 1.14 -27.17
CA ASP A 707 -40.28 1.11 -27.86
C ASP A 707 -40.17 -0.11 -28.80
N ILE A 708 -39.55 0.08 -29.96
CA ILE A 708 -39.38 -0.95 -30.97
C ILE A 708 -38.61 -2.19 -30.48
N ARG A 709 -37.75 -2.03 -29.47
CA ARG A 709 -37.03 -3.12 -28.79
C ARG A 709 -37.88 -3.86 -27.74
N GLY A 710 -39.10 -3.44 -27.52
CA GLY A 710 -39.95 -3.84 -26.38
C GLY A 710 -40.01 -2.79 -25.28
N SER A 711 -40.95 -2.92 -24.38
CA SER A 711 -41.13 -1.95 -23.29
C SER A 711 -39.84 -1.67 -22.51
N ARG A 712 -39.52 -0.39 -22.41
CA ARG A 712 -38.35 0.10 -21.63
C ARG A 712 -38.75 0.56 -20.23
N ALA A 713 -39.95 0.31 -19.79
CA ALA A 713 -40.42 0.58 -18.45
C ALA A 713 -39.86 -0.43 -17.47
N VAL A 714 -39.11 0.01 -16.48
CA VAL A 714 -38.54 -0.82 -15.41
C VAL A 714 -38.87 -0.23 -14.04
N GLN A 715 -39.10 -1.10 -13.06
CA GLN A 715 -39.32 -0.71 -11.68
C GLN A 715 -37.99 -0.73 -10.94
N VAL A 716 -37.66 0.38 -10.30
CA VAL A 716 -36.38 0.56 -9.58
C VAL A 716 -36.70 1.01 -8.14
N THR A 717 -35.96 0.48 -7.18
CA THR A 717 -35.98 0.96 -5.78
C THR A 717 -34.89 2.02 -5.62
N VAL A 718 -35.29 3.21 -5.13
CA VAL A 718 -34.41 4.35 -4.86
C VAL A 718 -34.51 4.76 -3.39
N ALA A 719 -33.65 5.64 -2.93
CA ALA A 719 -33.81 6.26 -1.63
C ALA A 719 -35.05 7.19 -1.65
N ALA A 720 -35.82 7.22 -0.57
CA ALA A 720 -36.99 8.06 -0.48
C ALA A 720 -36.68 9.54 -0.71
N GLY A 721 -37.43 10.18 -1.61
CA GLY A 721 -37.20 11.57 -2.04
C GLY A 721 -36.15 11.75 -3.12
N THR A 722 -35.60 10.67 -3.69
CA THR A 722 -34.62 10.74 -4.80
C THR A 722 -35.16 10.19 -6.12
N ALA A 723 -36.43 9.86 -6.17
CA ALA A 723 -37.09 9.47 -7.41
C ALA A 723 -37.02 10.61 -8.45
N PRO A 724 -36.79 10.30 -9.74
CA PRO A 724 -36.78 11.32 -10.78
C PRO A 724 -38.20 11.95 -10.88
N THR A 725 -38.26 13.27 -11.12
CA THR A 725 -39.48 14.03 -11.31
C THR A 725 -39.74 14.38 -12.75
N GLU A 726 -38.72 14.30 -13.60
CA GLU A 726 -38.76 14.58 -15.02
C GLU A 726 -39.19 13.35 -15.82
N SER A 727 -39.92 13.55 -16.91
CA SER A 727 -40.27 12.50 -17.86
C SER A 727 -39.14 12.22 -18.82
N CYS A 728 -39.10 10.98 -19.36
CA CYS A 728 -38.14 10.57 -20.34
C CYS A 728 -38.06 11.52 -21.54
N ASN A 729 -36.84 11.96 -21.82
CA ASN A 729 -36.51 12.88 -22.90
C ASN A 729 -35.73 12.21 -24.04
N LEU A 730 -35.48 10.88 -23.96
CA LEU A 730 -34.73 10.12 -24.97
C LEU A 730 -35.65 9.37 -25.95
N HIS A 731 -36.93 9.24 -25.65
CA HIS A 731 -37.86 8.51 -26.53
C HIS A 731 -38.88 9.45 -27.15
N THR A 732 -39.03 9.28 -28.45
CA THR A 732 -40.08 9.90 -29.26
C THR A 732 -40.88 8.85 -29.99
N PHE A 733 -42.13 9.20 -30.37
CA PHE A 733 -42.92 8.38 -31.25
C PHE A 733 -42.57 8.66 -32.72
N VAL A 734 -42.49 7.59 -33.51
CA VAL A 734 -42.36 7.66 -34.97
C VAL A 734 -43.34 6.71 -35.60
N ASP A 735 -43.82 7.07 -36.80
CA ASP A 735 -44.53 6.17 -37.67
C ASP A 735 -43.51 5.23 -38.33
N TYR A 736 -43.65 3.93 -38.12
CA TYR A 736 -42.72 2.90 -38.49
C TYR A 736 -43.37 1.94 -39.49
N CYS A 737 -42.74 1.74 -40.64
CA CYS A 737 -43.16 0.76 -41.61
C CYS A 737 -42.70 -0.65 -41.23
N THR A 738 -43.65 -1.52 -40.89
CA THR A 738 -43.37 -2.89 -40.44
C THR A 738 -42.87 -3.81 -41.56
N GLU A 739 -43.21 -3.52 -42.81
CA GLU A 739 -42.74 -4.27 -43.98
C GLU A 739 -41.33 -3.84 -44.41
N GLY A 740 -41.12 -2.53 -44.54
CA GLY A 740 -39.80 -1.98 -44.90
C GLY A 740 -38.83 -1.92 -43.74
N LYS A 741 -39.29 -2.14 -42.49
CA LYS A 741 -38.47 -2.08 -41.25
C LYS A 741 -37.71 -0.76 -41.12
N CYS A 742 -38.37 0.36 -41.44
CA CYS A 742 -37.81 1.70 -41.42
C CYS A 742 -38.82 2.74 -40.93
N VAL A 743 -38.37 4.00 -40.76
CA VAL A 743 -39.31 5.13 -40.59
C VAL A 743 -40.27 5.18 -41.77
N ALA A 744 -41.55 5.31 -41.53
CA ALA A 744 -42.52 5.35 -42.58
C ALA A 744 -42.38 6.62 -43.44
N THR A 745 -42.59 6.49 -44.73
CA THR A 745 -42.63 7.57 -45.72
C THR A 745 -44.00 7.67 -46.30
N ASP A 746 -44.30 8.72 -47.04
CA ASP A 746 -45.61 8.93 -47.67
C ASP A 746 -46.02 7.79 -48.64
N SER A 747 -45.06 7.00 -49.11
CA SER A 747 -45.28 5.83 -49.95
C SER A 747 -45.71 4.57 -49.20
N CYS A 748 -45.66 4.58 -47.86
CA CYS A 748 -46.02 3.41 -47.07
C CYS A 748 -47.54 3.32 -46.91
N PRO A 749 -48.17 2.16 -47.19
CA PRO A 749 -49.61 1.99 -46.98
C PRO A 749 -49.89 2.04 -45.47
N SER A 750 -51.02 2.65 -45.10
CA SER A 750 -51.41 2.81 -43.71
C SER A 750 -51.56 1.49 -42.94
N SER A 751 -51.83 0.39 -43.63
CA SER A 751 -51.86 -0.97 -43.07
C SER A 751 -50.52 -1.50 -42.64
N ALA A 752 -49.42 -0.98 -43.19
CA ALA A 752 -48.05 -1.34 -42.84
C ALA A 752 -47.42 -0.35 -41.84
N VAL A 753 -48.07 0.74 -41.50
CA VAL A 753 -47.58 1.77 -40.60
C VAL A 753 -48.07 1.53 -39.18
N LYS A 754 -47.14 1.52 -38.25
CA LYS A 754 -47.39 1.42 -36.80
C LYS A 754 -46.62 2.49 -36.07
N GLN A 755 -47.27 3.17 -35.14
CA GLN A 755 -46.58 4.09 -34.20
C GLN A 755 -45.75 3.30 -33.20
N VAL A 756 -44.45 3.55 -33.12
CA VAL A 756 -43.54 2.95 -32.16
C VAL A 756 -42.68 4.03 -31.51
N GLY A 757 -42.19 3.73 -30.29
CA GLY A 757 -41.15 4.53 -29.65
C GLY A 757 -39.76 4.18 -30.17
N VAL A 758 -38.92 5.17 -30.35
CA VAL A 758 -37.50 5.02 -30.73
C VAL A 758 -36.62 5.98 -29.95
N LEU A 759 -35.33 5.71 -29.91
CA LEU A 759 -34.37 6.62 -29.29
C LEU A 759 -34.11 7.85 -30.17
N ASP A 760 -34.30 9.03 -29.62
CA ASP A 760 -34.11 10.32 -30.26
C ASP A 760 -32.96 11.08 -29.61
N PHE A 761 -31.75 10.69 -29.93
CA PHE A 761 -30.54 11.41 -29.57
C PHE A 761 -29.41 11.09 -30.55
N GLU A 762 -28.47 12.02 -30.64
CA GLU A 762 -27.29 11.87 -31.46
C GLU A 762 -26.03 11.76 -30.57
N ARG A 763 -25.20 10.73 -30.82
CA ARG A 763 -23.93 10.56 -30.12
C ARG A 763 -22.89 11.51 -30.61
N THR A 764 -22.07 12.04 -29.70
CA THR A 764 -20.85 12.77 -30.02
C THR A 764 -19.93 11.90 -30.87
N GLU A 765 -19.56 12.39 -32.04
CA GLU A 765 -18.62 11.72 -32.90
C GLU A 765 -17.19 12.11 -32.55
N TYR A 766 -16.29 11.13 -32.53
CA TYR A 766 -14.88 11.34 -32.26
C TYR A 766 -14.09 11.47 -33.54
N PHE A 767 -13.27 12.52 -33.62
CA PHE A 767 -12.40 12.79 -34.75
C PHE A 767 -10.93 12.59 -34.31
N LYS A 768 -10.10 12.09 -35.24
CA LYS A 768 -8.65 12.04 -35.06
C LYS A 768 -8.04 13.44 -35.13
N ALA A 769 -6.78 13.59 -34.73
CA ALA A 769 -6.06 14.85 -34.78
C ALA A 769 -5.92 15.44 -36.20
N ASP A 770 -6.04 14.61 -37.23
CA ASP A 770 -6.02 15.00 -38.63
C ASP A 770 -7.41 15.45 -39.16
N GLY A 771 -8.40 15.53 -38.27
CA GLY A 771 -9.79 15.88 -38.64
C GLY A 771 -10.59 14.72 -39.24
N THR A 772 -10.02 13.51 -39.39
CA THR A 772 -10.76 12.37 -39.89
C THR A 772 -11.59 11.73 -38.76
N ARG A 773 -12.80 11.29 -39.09
CA ARG A 773 -13.72 10.61 -38.16
C ARG A 773 -13.11 9.29 -37.70
N TYR A 774 -13.33 8.95 -36.44
CA TYR A 774 -12.93 7.64 -35.89
C TYR A 774 -13.90 6.54 -36.36
N ALA A 775 -13.79 6.11 -37.59
CA ALA A 775 -14.73 5.22 -38.28
C ALA A 775 -15.01 3.88 -37.57
N SER A 776 -14.02 3.38 -36.80
CA SER A 776 -14.10 2.06 -36.18
C SER A 776 -15.15 1.91 -35.05
N ILE A 777 -15.72 3.02 -34.54
CA ILE A 777 -16.82 2.96 -33.56
C ILE A 777 -18.13 3.40 -34.19
N ALA A 778 -18.14 4.47 -35.00
CA ALA A 778 -19.35 5.04 -35.56
C ALA A 778 -20.01 4.11 -36.60
N THR A 779 -19.23 3.29 -37.32
CA THR A 779 -19.71 2.44 -38.40
C THR A 779 -19.75 0.96 -38.05
N ASP A 780 -19.10 0.49 -36.99
CA ASP A 780 -19.06 -0.93 -36.63
C ASP A 780 -20.29 -1.32 -35.77
N SER A 781 -21.30 -1.90 -36.42
CA SER A 781 -22.53 -2.35 -35.74
C SER A 781 -22.28 -3.44 -34.70
N ALA A 782 -21.20 -4.23 -34.81
CA ALA A 782 -20.82 -5.22 -33.82
C ALA A 782 -20.30 -4.57 -32.52
N LYS A 783 -19.69 -3.39 -32.63
CA LYS A 783 -19.23 -2.62 -31.47
C LYS A 783 -20.29 -1.69 -30.90
N ASN A 784 -21.26 -1.28 -31.70
CA ASN A 784 -22.31 -0.33 -31.38
C ASN A 784 -23.68 -0.86 -31.79
N PRO A 785 -24.16 -1.94 -31.15
CA PRO A 785 -25.35 -2.67 -31.64
C PRO A 785 -26.66 -1.91 -31.44
N ASP A 786 -26.73 -0.90 -30.57
CA ASP A 786 -27.94 -0.09 -30.37
C ASP A 786 -28.15 1.00 -31.42
N LYS A 787 -27.11 1.28 -32.23
CA LYS A 787 -27.13 2.34 -33.24
C LYS A 787 -28.36 2.26 -34.16
N MET A 788 -28.74 1.07 -34.55
CA MET A 788 -29.88 0.83 -35.46
C MET A 788 -31.25 1.25 -34.89
N PHE A 789 -31.34 1.53 -33.59
CA PHE A 789 -32.57 1.95 -32.91
C PHE A 789 -32.65 3.47 -32.68
N HIS A 790 -31.63 4.22 -33.09
CA HIS A 790 -31.63 5.67 -33.01
C HIS A 790 -32.36 6.28 -34.20
N LEU A 791 -33.24 7.24 -33.93
CA LEU A 791 -34.07 7.88 -34.99
C LEU A 791 -33.21 8.45 -36.11
N ILE A 792 -32.12 9.12 -35.78
CA ILE A 792 -31.19 9.69 -36.76
C ILE A 792 -30.60 8.62 -37.70
N GLU A 793 -30.22 7.48 -37.14
CA GLU A 793 -29.65 6.38 -37.93
C GLU A 793 -30.72 5.67 -38.77
N MET A 794 -31.93 5.57 -38.24
CA MET A 794 -33.07 5.03 -39.02
C MET A 794 -33.40 5.93 -40.21
N LYS A 795 -33.33 7.25 -40.06
CA LYS A 795 -33.50 8.21 -41.14
C LYS A 795 -32.36 8.16 -42.15
N ARG A 796 -31.10 8.05 -41.68
CA ARG A 796 -29.90 7.87 -42.53
C ARG A 796 -30.01 6.62 -43.39
N ALA A 797 -30.50 5.53 -42.83
CA ALA A 797 -30.64 4.25 -43.56
C ALA A 797 -31.56 4.31 -44.78
N ILE A 798 -32.49 5.26 -44.82
CA ILE A 798 -33.44 5.45 -45.95
C ILE A 798 -33.27 6.78 -46.66
N GLY A 799 -32.15 7.49 -46.43
CA GLY A 799 -31.78 8.71 -47.14
C GLY A 799 -32.55 9.97 -46.77
N LEU A 800 -33.30 9.96 -45.66
CA LEU A 800 -33.94 11.15 -45.12
C LEU A 800 -32.95 12.09 -44.38
N GLU A 801 -31.78 11.59 -44.03
CA GLU A 801 -30.70 12.36 -43.42
C GLU A 801 -29.35 11.86 -44.02
N PRO A 802 -28.36 12.72 -44.18
CA PRO A 802 -27.08 12.33 -44.70
C PRO A 802 -26.29 11.47 -43.71
N THR A 803 -25.50 10.54 -44.26
CA THR A 803 -24.55 9.77 -43.44
C THR A 803 -23.19 10.44 -43.50
N PRO A 804 -22.64 10.87 -42.35
CA PRO A 804 -21.32 11.47 -42.33
C PRO A 804 -20.24 10.45 -42.74
N THR A 805 -19.28 10.85 -43.57
CA THR A 805 -18.16 10.00 -44.01
C THR A 805 -16.93 10.16 -43.07
N ALA A 806 -16.01 9.19 -43.13
CA ALA A 806 -14.74 9.25 -42.38
C ALA A 806 -13.84 10.41 -42.82
N SER A 807 -14.06 10.98 -43.99
CA SER A 807 -13.33 12.12 -44.58
C SER A 807 -13.96 13.49 -44.28
N GLY A 808 -15.04 13.53 -43.47
CA GLY A 808 -15.74 14.77 -43.10
C GLY A 808 -16.78 15.27 -44.15
N GLY A 809 -17.08 14.44 -45.16
CA GLY A 809 -18.17 14.69 -46.10
C GLY A 809 -19.46 13.97 -45.70
N GLU A 810 -20.49 14.14 -46.49
CA GLU A 810 -21.80 13.50 -46.32
C GLU A 810 -22.09 12.59 -47.51
N THR A 811 -22.76 11.48 -47.26
CA THR A 811 -23.24 10.56 -48.30
C THR A 811 -24.70 10.21 -48.04
N TYR A 812 -25.46 9.99 -49.13
CA TYR A 812 -26.80 9.45 -49.09
C TYR A 812 -26.79 8.02 -49.64
N PRO A 813 -27.72 7.14 -49.24
CA PRO A 813 -27.88 5.84 -49.89
C PRO A 813 -28.40 6.03 -51.31
N GLU A 814 -28.17 5.04 -52.17
CA GLU A 814 -28.64 5.06 -53.58
C GLU A 814 -30.15 5.20 -53.72
N VAL A 815 -30.89 4.79 -52.68
CA VAL A 815 -32.34 4.83 -52.65
C VAL A 815 -32.83 5.65 -51.49
N ILE A 816 -33.64 6.66 -51.75
CA ILE A 816 -34.31 7.46 -50.72
C ILE A 816 -35.73 6.96 -50.52
N GLY A 817 -36.05 6.61 -49.27
CA GLY A 817 -37.39 6.18 -48.87
C GLY A 817 -37.46 4.73 -48.39
N CYS A 818 -38.71 4.27 -48.16
CA CYS A 818 -38.95 2.93 -47.63
C CYS A 818 -38.60 1.81 -48.64
N PRO A 819 -37.67 0.89 -48.28
CA PRO A 819 -37.22 -0.15 -49.22
C PRO A 819 -38.33 -1.08 -49.78
N ALA A 820 -39.42 -1.23 -49.00
CA ALA A 820 -40.54 -2.08 -49.40
C ALA A 820 -41.57 -1.38 -50.29
N HIS A 821 -41.58 -0.02 -50.34
CA HIS A 821 -42.71 0.73 -50.95
C HIS A 821 -42.27 1.83 -51.92
N VAL A 822 -41.00 2.00 -52.19
CA VAL A 822 -40.51 3.00 -53.16
C VAL A 822 -40.06 2.33 -54.43
N GLY A 823 -40.57 2.79 -55.59
CA GLY A 823 -39.91 2.55 -56.87
C GLY A 823 -38.57 3.29 -56.83
N MET A 824 -37.47 2.55 -56.99
CA MET A 824 -36.11 3.06 -56.89
C MET A 824 -35.86 4.18 -57.89
N THR A 825 -35.78 5.42 -57.41
CA THR A 825 -35.25 6.54 -58.20
C THR A 825 -33.94 6.98 -57.51
N PRO A 826 -32.79 6.87 -58.20
CA PRO A 826 -31.54 7.43 -57.71
C PRO A 826 -31.70 8.94 -57.56
N VAL A 827 -31.25 9.51 -56.47
CA VAL A 827 -31.26 10.97 -56.28
C VAL A 827 -29.79 11.44 -56.17
N ASP A 828 -29.41 12.24 -57.16
CA ASP A 828 -28.21 13.03 -57.13
C ASP A 828 -28.50 14.32 -56.35
N PRO A 829 -27.92 14.57 -55.16
CA PRO A 829 -28.22 15.74 -54.35
C PRO A 829 -27.80 17.05 -55.02
N ASP A 830 -26.85 17.03 -55.93
CA ASP A 830 -26.40 18.21 -56.68
C ASP A 830 -27.18 18.47 -57.96
N HIS A 831 -28.01 17.52 -58.41
CA HIS A 831 -28.83 17.64 -59.59
C HIS A 831 -30.24 17.07 -59.38
N PRO A 832 -31.14 17.82 -58.76
CA PRO A 832 -32.54 17.38 -58.62
C PRO A 832 -33.24 17.40 -59.99
N GLY A 833 -33.09 16.37 -60.76
CA GLY A 833 -33.66 16.24 -62.14
C GLY A 833 -32.79 15.49 -63.08
N GLY A 834 -31.75 14.75 -62.64
CA GLY A 834 -30.90 13.92 -63.50
C GLY A 834 -31.61 12.69 -64.10
N GLY A 835 -31.64 12.57 -65.37
CA GLY A 835 -32.34 11.53 -66.12
C GLY A 835 -31.72 10.14 -65.97
N VAL A 836 -32.52 9.19 -66.26
CA VAL A 836 -32.22 7.76 -66.36
C VAL A 836 -31.04 7.53 -67.29
N ASP A 837 -30.01 6.84 -66.80
CA ASP A 837 -28.91 6.34 -67.62
C ASP A 837 -29.43 5.34 -68.61
N ASP A 838 -29.30 5.69 -69.91
CA ASP A 838 -29.67 4.86 -71.02
C ASP A 838 -28.64 3.73 -71.25
N PRO A 839 -29.07 2.48 -71.13
CA PRO A 839 -28.16 1.34 -71.39
C PRO A 839 -27.57 1.24 -72.80
N ASN A 840 -27.92 2.19 -73.67
CA ASN A 840 -27.38 2.27 -75.02
C ASN A 840 -26.30 3.34 -75.25
N ASP A 841 -25.73 3.95 -74.16
CA ASP A 841 -24.61 4.87 -74.33
C ASP A 841 -23.35 4.11 -74.84
N PRO A 842 -22.79 4.51 -75.96
CA PRO A 842 -21.63 3.82 -76.53
C PRO A 842 -20.34 3.92 -75.79
N ASN A 843 -20.31 4.58 -74.59
CA ASN A 843 -19.16 4.72 -73.70
C ASN A 843 -19.28 3.87 -72.41
N TYR A 844 -20.27 3.00 -72.29
CA TYR A 844 -20.46 2.11 -71.18
C TYR A 844 -19.45 0.97 -71.20
N SER A 845 -18.50 0.90 -70.30
CA SER A 845 -17.57 -0.24 -70.05
C SER A 845 -17.94 -0.92 -68.74
N PRO A 846 -18.46 -2.16 -68.80
CA PRO A 846 -18.69 -2.92 -67.56
C PRO A 846 -17.37 -3.38 -66.96
N SER A 847 -17.13 -3.07 -65.77
CA SER A 847 -16.05 -3.65 -64.97
C SER A 847 -16.39 -5.10 -64.59
N VAL A 848 -15.56 -6.02 -65.05
CA VAL A 848 -15.66 -7.44 -64.73
C VAL A 848 -15.06 -7.72 -63.35
N ASP A 849 -15.86 -8.26 -62.47
CA ASP A 849 -15.46 -8.88 -61.23
C ASP A 849 -14.65 -10.13 -61.49
N ASP A 850 -13.47 -10.21 -60.90
CA ASP A 850 -12.71 -11.48 -60.82
C ASP A 850 -12.73 -11.98 -59.34
N PRO A 851 -13.36 -13.12 -59.07
CA PRO A 851 -13.33 -13.72 -57.75
C PRO A 851 -12.29 -14.85 -57.75
N SER A 852 -11.07 -14.61 -57.34
CA SER A 852 -10.19 -15.73 -56.95
C SER A 852 -9.08 -15.30 -55.95
N GLY A 853 -9.19 -15.86 -54.83
CA GLY A 853 -8.19 -16.67 -54.18
C GLY A 853 -7.04 -16.01 -53.45
N GLY A 854 -6.83 -16.51 -52.25
CA GLY A 854 -5.49 -16.72 -51.81
C GLY A 854 -5.19 -16.18 -50.40
N PHE A 855 -5.24 -17.07 -49.47
CA PHE A 855 -4.56 -16.97 -48.16
C PHE A 855 -3.05 -16.75 -48.35
N GLY A 856 -2.48 -15.83 -47.62
CA GLY A 856 -1.04 -15.64 -47.54
C GLY A 856 -0.67 -15.01 -46.24
N ASP A 857 -0.06 -15.83 -45.39
CA ASP A 857 0.69 -15.42 -44.21
C ASP A 857 1.71 -14.34 -44.56
N ALA A 858 1.78 -13.28 -43.77
CA ALA A 858 2.95 -12.41 -43.77
C ALA A 858 3.21 -11.84 -42.38
N ASN A 859 4.24 -12.38 -41.76
CA ASN A 859 5.23 -11.88 -40.83
C ASN A 859 5.10 -10.42 -40.38
N LEU A 860 5.08 -10.25 -39.08
CA LEU A 860 5.41 -9.03 -38.37
C LEU A 860 6.90 -8.70 -38.57
N PRO A 861 7.27 -7.46 -38.76
CA PRO A 861 8.64 -7.00 -38.51
C PRO A 861 8.80 -6.34 -37.14
N ASP A 862 10.02 -6.52 -36.64
CA ASP A 862 10.58 -6.10 -35.39
C ASP A 862 10.51 -4.59 -35.12
N ASP A 863 10.46 -4.29 -33.85
CA ASP A 863 10.61 -2.99 -33.16
C ASP A 863 11.95 -2.32 -33.49
N PRO A 864 11.98 -1.05 -33.86
CA PRO A 864 13.16 -0.23 -33.74
C PRO A 864 13.01 0.76 -32.57
N THR A 865 13.73 0.48 -31.50
CA THR A 865 14.06 1.41 -30.44
C THR A 865 14.62 2.73 -31.01
N GLY A 866 13.76 3.74 -31.15
CA GLY A 866 14.14 5.10 -31.44
C GLY A 866 14.10 5.93 -30.13
N GLY A 867 15.26 6.12 -29.50
CA GLY A 867 15.37 7.02 -28.36
C GLY A 867 15.01 8.45 -28.73
N ILE A 868 14.06 9.02 -28.00
CA ILE A 868 13.76 10.45 -28.05
C ILE A 868 14.84 11.17 -27.27
N VAL A 869 15.70 11.90 -27.99
CA VAL A 869 16.61 12.89 -27.40
C VAL A 869 15.78 14.08 -26.98
N ILE A 870 15.68 14.31 -25.67
CA ILE A 870 15.13 15.54 -25.12
C ILE A 870 16.28 16.56 -25.09
N PRO A 871 16.15 17.74 -25.73
CA PRO A 871 17.15 18.80 -25.57
C PRO A 871 17.17 19.27 -24.12
N SER A 872 18.32 19.20 -23.50
CA SER A 872 18.61 19.86 -22.23
C SER A 872 18.63 21.36 -22.43
N GLU A 873 18.01 22.10 -21.50
CA GLU A 873 17.99 23.55 -21.32
C GLU A 873 16.69 24.25 -21.75
N VAL A 874 15.68 24.14 -20.89
CA VAL A 874 14.75 25.24 -20.62
C VAL A 874 14.73 25.43 -19.09
N SER A 875 15.28 26.53 -18.63
CA SER A 875 15.34 26.91 -17.21
C SER A 875 13.91 27.09 -16.66
N PHE A 876 13.53 26.29 -15.71
CA PHE A 876 12.23 26.32 -15.01
C PHE A 876 11.98 27.63 -14.24
N ALA A 877 13.00 28.46 -14.05
CA ALA A 877 12.90 29.74 -13.35
C ALA A 877 12.17 30.85 -14.15
N ALA A 878 12.01 30.66 -15.46
CA ALA A 878 11.37 31.68 -16.31
C ALA A 878 9.84 31.58 -16.36
N VAL A 879 9.26 30.44 -15.91
CA VAL A 879 7.82 30.17 -16.03
C VAL A 879 7.04 30.46 -14.73
N CYS A 880 7.70 30.51 -13.57
CA CYS A 880 7.05 30.70 -12.27
C CYS A 880 7.23 32.11 -11.65
N GLY A 881 7.57 33.10 -12.41
CA GLY A 881 7.93 34.47 -11.92
C GLY A 881 6.78 35.29 -11.34
N ASP A 882 5.52 34.90 -11.50
CA ASP A 882 4.40 35.68 -10.94
C ASP A 882 3.23 34.77 -10.51
N VAL A 883 3.19 34.45 -9.22
CA VAL A 883 2.24 33.48 -8.63
C VAL A 883 0.80 34.03 -8.52
N HIS A 884 0.57 35.29 -8.84
CA HIS A 884 -0.75 35.92 -8.69
C HIS A 884 -1.66 35.82 -9.93
N ALA A 885 -1.16 35.32 -11.07
CA ALA A 885 -1.88 35.36 -12.34
C ALA A 885 -2.53 34.05 -12.79
N TYR A 886 -2.41 32.93 -12.03
CA TYR A 886 -2.85 31.60 -12.45
C TYR A 886 -4.00 31.02 -11.62
N SER A 887 -4.87 30.22 -12.26
CA SER A 887 -6.00 29.53 -11.63
C SER A 887 -5.56 28.44 -10.65
N GLY A 888 -6.43 28.04 -9.72
CA GLY A 888 -6.12 27.19 -8.56
C GLY A 888 -5.31 25.91 -8.81
N ALA A 889 -5.48 25.26 -9.96
CA ALA A 889 -4.77 24.00 -10.30
C ALA A 889 -3.26 24.21 -10.54
N LEU A 890 -2.87 25.33 -11.13
CA LEU A 890 -1.45 25.62 -11.38
C LEU A 890 -0.70 26.03 -10.10
N ARG A 891 -1.42 26.61 -9.12
CA ARG A 891 -0.84 26.93 -7.79
C ARG A 891 -0.45 25.69 -6.99
N ILE A 892 -1.18 24.59 -7.14
CA ILE A 892 -0.90 23.33 -6.46
C ILE A 892 0.31 22.64 -7.11
N ALA A 893 0.42 22.69 -8.44
CA ALA A 893 1.55 22.12 -9.17
C ALA A 893 2.88 22.83 -8.84
N CYS A 894 2.88 24.14 -8.74
CA CYS A 894 4.08 24.91 -8.36
C CYS A 894 4.49 24.71 -6.89
N ARG A 895 3.55 24.48 -5.97
CA ARG A 895 3.85 24.12 -4.57
C ARG A 895 4.36 22.69 -4.41
N ALA A 896 3.87 21.74 -5.21
CA ALA A 896 4.36 20.37 -5.21
C ALA A 896 5.80 20.27 -5.76
N ALA A 897 6.13 21.05 -6.78
CA ALA A 897 7.49 21.11 -7.36
C ALA A 897 8.52 21.72 -6.38
N SER A 898 8.14 22.70 -5.55
CA SER A 898 9.03 23.27 -4.53
C SER A 898 9.29 22.33 -3.34
N LEU A 899 8.35 21.41 -3.03
CA LEU A 899 8.55 20.37 -2.02
C LEU A 899 9.39 19.21 -2.54
N GLY A 900 9.32 18.89 -3.84
CA GLY A 900 10.15 17.86 -4.47
C GLY A 900 11.65 18.19 -4.50
N HIS A 901 12.03 19.46 -4.52
CA HIS A 901 13.43 19.88 -4.46
C HIS A 901 14.06 19.65 -3.08
N TYR A 902 13.28 19.73 -2.03
CA TYR A 902 13.78 19.49 -0.65
C TYR A 902 14.12 18.03 -0.37
N TRP A 903 13.52 17.08 -1.10
CA TRP A 903 13.77 15.63 -0.93
C TRP A 903 14.97 15.11 -1.75
N ASN A 904 15.36 15.81 -2.83
CA ASN A 904 16.51 15.42 -3.63
C ASN A 904 17.85 15.81 -2.99
N GLU A 905 17.90 16.86 -2.19
CA GLU A 905 19.13 17.22 -1.46
C GLU A 905 19.45 16.27 -0.30
N ILE A 906 18.45 15.56 0.23
CA ILE A 906 18.63 14.59 1.32
C ILE A 906 19.18 13.24 0.79
N ARG A 907 19.06 12.94 -0.51
CA ARG A 907 19.55 11.67 -1.09
C ARG A 907 21.03 11.68 -1.54
N VAL A 908 21.66 12.83 -1.58
CA VAL A 908 23.06 12.97 -2.04
C VAL A 908 24.06 13.01 -0.88
N GLN A 909 23.60 13.04 0.37
CA GLN A 909 24.46 13.06 1.57
C GLN A 909 24.23 11.86 2.52
N GLY A 910 23.68 10.76 2.05
CA GLY A 910 23.53 9.51 2.80
C GLY A 910 24.38 8.37 2.24
#